data_11f459463185a2c93b2424eb9fe0ff46
#
_entry.id   11f459463185a2c93b2424eb9fe0ff46
#
_cell.length_a   1.000
_cell.length_b   1.000
_cell.length_c   1.000
_cell.angle_alpha   90.00
_cell.angle_beta   90.00
_cell.angle_gamma   90.00
#
_symmetry.space_group_name_H-M   'P 1'
#
loop_
_entity.id
_entity.type
_entity.pdbx_description
1 polymer ?
#
loop_
_entity_poly.entity_id
_entity_poly.type
_entity_poly.pdbx_seq_one_letter_code
_entity_poly.pdbx_strand_id
1 'polypeptide(L)'
;MRLFRMRSMVARLTTIAAIAGLAGTVTASTTAAAEPGAASIASELVALVEDADEGEPVQALVMLPNTTDHDGGYDTVVDTLREHAADSQAEVVRHLEARDDITVLNRLWLTNMLVVEFPADTGALGALAEIPGVDRLIPNFELTVPDVAESADVTAQASTWGLDKIEAARVWQELGVTGADAKVAVLDTGVAIDHPDLAGKMATTDPRDPQHPGGWAEFDTAGARVDTLPRETSGHGTHVTGTVVGGDTSGTAIGVAPDAEYMHGLIIPHGRGSFAQVAAGMQWAVAPTDSNGEPAGSPPDVVSMSLGSNGFHTEMIAPVRAIRAAGIVPAIAIGNNCGTAGTASPGNVYEAVAVGATDSSDNVASFSCGAVVRKDQWTEPPAEWPEEWVKPDISAPGVDVYSAAPGGGYSTLSGTSMATPHTAGTAALMRSAAPDLSVDELFDALADTSFWDDRNAPDRPDTRFGHGRINAYEATARVAVHSGISGMVTAGATGDPVGRATVEVSPGDRTLTTDADGTFGTRLAPGTYELSVSVFGFEDARVSDVVVSANSFTPVAVPLQHVPSGQLTGTVVFDESGHGVPNATIRVLDVPRDVSATSGADGRYTIPLVPAGNYAVEVDHPSFTAPEPSRVTVTAEGSTTANFTLTRQPPSVAIVSYPESYAQPFLDHVFTPAGIPATIYSYSELEQAARHPVVVIGYNISTGTYNRDRFQAMLDATDASGAGVLFLDYATGTLKGIGQLSKHTGQPEATWSTAGWIAGEDLRYEVTEEHPIFGDRKVGDNVMLAPVDSDLPKWAAWFAGYEGDGRRIIGMLDRNSGTVGGGVAIDQRANNRHVLLSMHGADPDAWTPDAKEIFYNAIDWAAPEPQANAPHFAAYDLTVSPDDVQVGEPVCVAARVKNVGSSAGTYDAELTVRGSTFAVTPVTLAAGASTTVGWTVTPDAAGTYPITVGPLSNTFRARTPVGTLTPRAACS
;
A
#
# COMPACT_ATOMS: atom_id res chain seq x y z
N MET A 1 33.90 2.48 -29.50
CA MET A 1 34.91 2.44 -28.46
C MET A 1 34.26 2.53 -27.03
N ARG A 2 32.96 2.29 -26.84
CA ARG A 2 32.31 2.25 -25.51
C ARG A 2 31.69 0.86 -25.16
N LEU A 3 31.91 -0.14 -26.00
CA LEU A 3 31.41 -1.52 -25.78
C LEU A 3 32.46 -2.51 -25.22
N PHE A 4 33.70 -2.04 -25.00
CA PHE A 4 34.78 -2.93 -24.53
C PHE A 4 35.07 -2.84 -23.00
N ARG A 5 34.46 -1.88 -22.28
CA ARG A 5 34.66 -1.73 -20.83
C ARG A 5 33.64 -2.50 -19.97
N MET A 6 32.49 -2.91 -20.53
CA MET A 6 31.47 -3.69 -19.78
C MET A 6 31.77 -5.20 -19.68
N ARG A 7 32.73 -5.73 -20.44
CA ARG A 7 33.12 -7.15 -20.35
C ARG A 7 34.19 -7.49 -19.32
N SER A 8 34.89 -6.48 -18.77
CA SER A 8 35.92 -6.73 -17.74
C SER A 8 35.37 -6.75 -16.31
N MET A 9 34.21 -6.16 -16.06
CA MET A 9 33.57 -6.13 -14.74
C MET A 9 32.88 -7.46 -14.37
N VAL A 10 32.32 -8.18 -15.35
CA VAL A 10 31.69 -9.51 -15.12
C VAL A 10 32.72 -10.64 -14.92
N ALA A 11 33.98 -10.45 -15.36
CA ALA A 11 34.99 -11.48 -15.23
C ALA A 11 35.77 -11.44 -13.88
N ARG A 12 35.59 -10.37 -13.08
CA ARG A 12 36.26 -10.25 -11.75
C ARG A 12 35.39 -10.70 -10.58
N LEU A 13 34.06 -10.77 -10.73
CA LEU A 13 33.14 -11.26 -9.70
C LEU A 13 33.07 -12.80 -9.57
N THR A 14 33.63 -13.55 -10.54
CA THR A 14 33.65 -15.02 -10.52
C THR A 14 34.90 -15.62 -9.86
N THR A 15 35.83 -14.81 -9.38
CA THR A 15 37.09 -15.30 -8.80
C THR A 15 37.13 -15.29 -7.27
N ILE A 16 36.13 -14.71 -6.60
CA ILE A 16 36.09 -14.62 -5.12
C ILE A 16 35.40 -15.86 -4.51
N ALA A 17 34.65 -16.65 -5.29
CA ALA A 17 33.99 -17.88 -4.80
C ALA A 17 34.90 -19.15 -4.80
N ALA A 18 36.18 -19.04 -5.09
CA ALA A 18 37.07 -20.20 -5.24
C ALA A 18 38.22 -20.30 -4.22
N ILE A 19 38.27 -19.50 -3.15
CA ILE A 19 39.37 -19.52 -2.14
C ILE A 19 38.93 -20.07 -0.76
N ALA A 20 37.76 -20.59 -0.60
CA ALA A 20 37.29 -21.21 0.65
C ALA A 20 37.62 -22.72 0.75
N GLY A 21 38.72 -23.17 0.24
CA GLY A 21 39.06 -24.61 0.22
C GLY A 21 40.56 -24.95 0.36
N LEU A 22 41.27 -24.37 1.33
CA LEU A 22 42.58 -24.88 1.75
C LEU A 22 42.76 -24.69 3.26
N ALA A 23 42.51 -25.75 4.00
CA ALA A 23 42.93 -25.86 5.40
C ALA A 23 44.45 -25.83 5.45
N GLY A 24 45.03 -24.71 5.83
CA GLY A 24 46.45 -24.51 6.07
C GLY A 24 46.66 -24.05 7.50
N THR A 25 47.39 -24.85 8.23
CA THR A 25 47.96 -24.69 9.58
C THR A 25 48.08 -23.23 10.05
N VAL A 26 47.39 -22.93 11.16
CA VAL A 26 47.54 -21.72 11.94
C VAL A 26 48.98 -21.57 12.41
N THR A 27 49.73 -20.71 11.81
CA THR A 27 50.90 -20.06 12.41
C THR A 27 50.39 -18.80 13.09
N ALA A 28 50.48 -18.74 14.41
CA ALA A 28 50.18 -17.55 15.18
C ALA A 28 51.02 -16.37 14.63
N SER A 29 50.38 -15.52 13.86
CA SER A 29 50.89 -14.18 13.54
C SER A 29 50.75 -13.34 14.81
N THR A 30 51.85 -12.90 15.34
CA THR A 30 51.92 -11.93 16.42
C THR A 30 51.17 -10.68 16.00
N THR A 31 50.00 -10.47 16.59
CA THR A 31 49.30 -9.18 16.63
C THR A 31 50.30 -8.16 17.18
N ALA A 32 50.68 -7.17 16.36
CA ALA A 32 51.29 -5.97 16.88
C ALA A 32 50.32 -5.40 17.92
N ALA A 33 50.79 -5.28 19.16
CA ALA A 33 50.01 -4.63 20.19
C ALA A 33 49.72 -3.20 19.73
N ALA A 34 48.46 -2.89 19.49
CA ALA A 34 48.01 -1.54 19.23
C ALA A 34 48.44 -0.65 20.39
N GLU A 35 48.91 0.55 20.12
CA GLU A 35 49.12 1.59 21.12
C GLU A 35 47.79 1.79 21.88
N PRO A 36 47.80 2.00 23.20
CA PRO A 36 46.58 2.16 23.95
C PRO A 36 45.88 3.44 23.53
N GLY A 37 44.84 3.34 22.68
CA GLY A 37 44.00 4.45 22.24
C GLY A 37 43.58 4.47 20.78
N ALA A 38 44.11 3.62 19.90
CA ALA A 38 43.66 3.52 18.52
C ALA A 38 42.56 2.47 18.36
N ALA A 39 41.52 2.78 17.53
CA ALA A 39 40.45 1.83 17.19
C ALA A 39 40.98 0.61 16.45
N SER A 40 40.33 -0.53 16.62
CA SER A 40 40.62 -1.73 15.84
C SER A 40 40.05 -1.60 14.39
N ILE A 41 40.85 -2.07 13.41
CA ILE A 41 40.40 -2.08 12.01
C ILE A 41 40.22 -3.55 11.59
N ALA A 42 39.03 -3.88 11.08
CA ALA A 42 38.75 -5.21 10.53
C ALA A 42 39.63 -5.50 9.30
N SER A 43 40.21 -6.70 9.25
CA SER A 43 41.10 -7.14 8.15
C SER A 43 40.38 -7.09 6.79
N GLU A 44 39.08 -7.35 6.77
CA GLU A 44 38.22 -7.29 5.59
C GLU A 44 38.08 -5.86 5.06
N LEU A 45 38.05 -4.85 5.93
CA LEU A 45 38.01 -3.45 5.52
C LEU A 45 39.36 -3.02 4.96
N VAL A 46 40.47 -3.48 5.56
CA VAL A 46 41.84 -3.22 5.02
C VAL A 46 41.94 -3.81 3.62
N ALA A 47 41.55 -5.06 3.43
CA ALA A 47 41.55 -5.72 2.13
C ALA A 47 40.67 -5.00 1.10
N LEU A 48 39.49 -4.50 1.51
CA LEU A 48 38.59 -3.74 0.64
C LEU A 48 39.23 -2.44 0.16
N VAL A 49 39.95 -1.72 1.02
CA VAL A 49 40.67 -0.49 0.69
C VAL A 49 41.89 -0.78 -0.21
N GLU A 50 42.62 -1.89 0.02
CA GLU A 50 43.77 -2.30 -0.79
C GLU A 50 43.38 -2.79 -2.19
N ASP A 51 42.17 -3.39 -2.36
CA ASP A 51 41.67 -3.90 -3.63
C ASP A 51 40.96 -2.83 -4.49
N ALA A 52 40.57 -1.71 -3.90
CA ALA A 52 39.95 -0.59 -4.61
C ALA A 52 40.97 0.25 -5.39
N ASP A 53 40.54 0.90 -6.45
CA ASP A 53 41.41 1.85 -7.18
C ASP A 53 41.70 3.08 -6.27
N GLU A 54 42.92 3.62 -6.32
CA GLU A 54 43.33 4.78 -5.49
C GLU A 54 42.34 5.96 -5.66
N GLY A 55 41.74 6.38 -4.54
CA GLY A 55 40.77 7.48 -4.52
C GLY A 55 39.34 7.04 -4.88
N GLU A 56 39.08 5.76 -5.13
CA GLU A 56 37.72 5.24 -5.25
C GLU A 56 37.00 5.37 -3.88
N PRO A 57 35.70 5.81 -3.84
CA PRO A 57 34.99 5.92 -2.59
C PRO A 57 34.73 4.54 -1.95
N VAL A 58 35.10 4.40 -0.70
CA VAL A 58 34.89 3.19 0.11
C VAL A 58 34.01 3.54 1.30
N GLN A 59 33.02 2.70 1.59
CA GLN A 59 32.20 2.84 2.77
C GLN A 59 32.75 2.02 3.93
N ALA A 60 32.79 2.64 5.11
CA ALA A 60 33.09 1.96 6.36
C ALA A 60 32.05 2.29 7.43
N LEU A 61 31.93 1.39 8.38
CA LEU A 61 31.15 1.57 9.59
C LEU A 61 32.11 1.94 10.71
N VAL A 62 31.89 3.11 11.29
CA VAL A 62 32.61 3.60 12.46
C VAL A 62 31.78 3.22 13.68
N MET A 63 32.22 2.18 14.38
CA MET A 63 31.55 1.69 15.58
C MET A 63 32.04 2.46 16.81
N LEU A 64 31.13 2.88 17.65
CA LEU A 64 31.41 3.49 18.92
C LEU A 64 30.98 2.53 20.06
N PRO A 65 31.52 2.67 21.27
CA PRO A 65 31.10 1.86 22.40
C PRO A 65 29.60 1.95 22.64
N ASN A 66 28.92 0.81 22.73
CA ASN A 66 27.51 0.76 23.08
C ASN A 66 27.29 0.88 24.59
N THR A 67 26.11 1.39 24.97
CA THR A 67 25.70 1.30 26.39
C THR A 67 25.31 -0.13 26.72
N THR A 68 25.54 -0.53 27.97
CA THR A 68 25.05 -1.79 28.52
C THR A 68 23.81 -1.60 29.39
N ASP A 69 23.36 -0.35 29.54
CA ASP A 69 22.15 -0.01 30.31
C ASP A 69 20.93 -0.14 29.41
N HIS A 70 20.19 -1.21 29.60
CA HIS A 70 18.94 -1.53 28.92
C HIS A 70 17.80 -1.75 29.90
N ASP A 71 17.95 -1.26 31.15
CA ASP A 71 16.94 -1.42 32.19
C ASP A 71 15.82 -0.39 32.04
N GLY A 72 14.57 -0.83 32.11
CA GLY A 72 13.42 0.04 32.10
C GLY A 72 12.35 -0.37 31.06
N GLY A 73 11.31 0.43 30.95
CA GLY A 73 10.30 0.29 29.91
C GLY A 73 10.77 0.87 28.57
N TYR A 74 9.98 0.70 27.53
CA TYR A 74 10.27 1.12 26.17
C TYR A 74 10.87 2.52 26.06
N ASP A 75 10.17 3.54 26.60
CA ASP A 75 10.63 4.94 26.51
C ASP A 75 12.01 5.13 27.15
N THR A 76 12.23 4.53 28.33
CA THR A 76 13.52 4.62 29.03
C THR A 76 14.66 4.02 28.21
N VAL A 77 14.45 2.86 27.62
CA VAL A 77 15.45 2.19 26.78
C VAL A 77 15.76 3.02 25.53
N VAL A 78 14.73 3.49 24.82
CA VAL A 78 14.92 4.28 23.60
C VAL A 78 15.60 5.61 23.89
N ASP A 79 15.21 6.31 24.95
CA ASP A 79 15.83 7.59 25.34
C ASP A 79 17.27 7.39 25.77
N THR A 80 17.58 6.36 26.58
CA THR A 80 18.94 6.03 27.01
C THR A 80 19.85 5.77 25.80
N LEU A 81 19.38 4.98 24.82
CA LEU A 81 20.14 4.69 23.60
C LEU A 81 20.38 5.92 22.75
N ARG A 82 19.36 6.77 22.59
CA ARG A 82 19.47 8.03 21.83
C ARG A 82 20.41 9.03 22.50
N GLU A 83 20.29 9.24 23.79
CA GLU A 83 21.16 10.13 24.56
C GLU A 83 22.61 9.66 24.52
N HIS A 84 22.85 8.36 24.76
CA HIS A 84 24.17 7.77 24.68
C HIS A 84 24.81 7.94 23.29
N ALA A 85 24.05 7.67 22.22
CA ALA A 85 24.54 7.86 20.86
C ALA A 85 24.79 9.33 20.53
N ALA A 86 23.90 10.23 20.95
CA ALA A 86 24.06 11.67 20.71
C ALA A 86 25.34 12.19 21.36
N ASP A 87 25.59 11.81 22.61
CA ASP A 87 26.76 12.26 23.37
C ASP A 87 28.08 11.67 22.80
N SER A 88 28.12 10.35 22.55
CA SER A 88 29.32 9.66 22.08
C SER A 88 29.65 10.00 20.62
N GLN A 89 28.65 10.15 19.74
CA GLN A 89 28.85 10.50 18.34
C GLN A 89 29.24 11.95 18.12
N ALA A 90 28.85 12.88 19.00
CA ALA A 90 29.04 14.32 18.79
C ALA A 90 30.50 14.72 18.58
N GLU A 91 31.44 14.12 19.32
CA GLU A 91 32.86 14.41 19.19
C GLU A 91 33.47 13.77 17.93
N VAL A 92 33.12 12.52 17.66
CA VAL A 92 33.59 11.78 16.50
C VAL A 92 33.12 12.48 15.21
N VAL A 93 31.84 12.83 15.12
CA VAL A 93 31.28 13.56 13.99
C VAL A 93 31.99 14.88 13.73
N ARG A 94 32.32 15.64 14.78
CA ARG A 94 33.04 16.89 14.64
C ARG A 94 34.46 16.70 14.05
N HIS A 95 35.10 15.58 14.38
CA HIS A 95 36.40 15.22 13.80
C HIS A 95 36.27 14.81 12.34
N LEU A 96 35.23 14.05 11.99
CA LEU A 96 34.94 13.62 10.63
C LEU A 96 34.58 14.79 9.72
N GLU A 97 33.68 15.69 10.18
CA GLU A 97 33.24 16.86 9.43
C GLU A 97 34.35 17.93 9.27
N ALA A 98 35.42 17.86 10.05
CA ALA A 98 36.60 18.72 9.88
C ALA A 98 37.53 18.26 8.73
N ARG A 99 37.20 17.15 8.08
CA ARG A 99 37.95 16.55 6.98
C ARG A 99 37.19 16.68 5.68
N ASP A 100 37.83 17.22 4.64
CA ASP A 100 37.22 17.40 3.32
C ASP A 100 37.14 16.08 2.51
N ASP A 101 37.87 15.04 2.93
CA ASP A 101 37.99 13.73 2.28
C ASP A 101 37.06 12.66 2.86
N ILE A 102 36.27 12.96 3.90
CA ILE A 102 35.34 12.04 4.54
C ILE A 102 33.93 12.61 4.51
N THR A 103 32.98 11.79 4.14
CA THR A 103 31.56 12.12 4.20
C THR A 103 30.84 11.22 5.20
N VAL A 104 30.16 11.80 6.18
CA VAL A 104 29.25 11.06 7.06
C VAL A 104 27.93 10.89 6.31
N LEU A 105 27.63 9.65 5.92
CA LEU A 105 26.43 9.31 5.15
C LEU A 105 25.21 9.12 6.04
N ASN A 106 25.42 8.52 7.24
CA ASN A 106 24.31 8.25 8.15
C ASN A 106 24.80 8.11 9.61
N ARG A 107 23.87 8.28 10.56
CA ARG A 107 24.09 8.15 12.00
C ARG A 107 23.02 7.25 12.58
N LEU A 108 23.42 6.12 13.15
CA LEU A 108 22.50 5.15 13.70
C LEU A 108 22.67 5.08 15.21
N TRP A 109 21.61 5.42 15.95
CA TRP A 109 21.63 5.46 17.41
C TRP A 109 21.45 4.07 18.05
N LEU A 110 20.68 3.17 17.40
CA LEU A 110 20.40 1.83 17.91
C LEU A 110 21.67 0.98 18.04
N THR A 111 22.60 1.15 17.11
CA THR A 111 23.87 0.43 17.03
C THR A 111 25.06 1.28 17.43
N ASN A 112 24.82 2.55 17.81
CA ASN A 112 25.82 3.56 18.06
C ASN A 112 26.93 3.59 17.03
N MET A 113 26.56 3.70 15.75
CA MET A 113 27.51 3.71 14.64
C MET A 113 27.29 4.86 13.67
N LEU A 114 28.35 5.20 12.95
CA LEU A 114 28.32 6.14 11.83
C LEU A 114 28.66 5.38 10.55
N VAL A 115 27.96 5.70 9.47
CA VAL A 115 28.29 5.23 8.12
C VAL A 115 29.07 6.33 7.44
N VAL A 116 30.29 6.05 7.03
CA VAL A 116 31.15 7.04 6.38
C VAL A 116 31.62 6.56 5.01
N GLU A 117 31.86 7.53 4.14
CA GLU A 117 32.50 7.32 2.85
C GLU A 117 33.81 8.10 2.80
N PHE A 118 34.88 7.45 2.37
CA PHE A 118 36.20 8.01 2.26
C PHE A 118 36.96 7.45 1.05
N PRO A 119 37.99 8.13 0.53
CA PRO A 119 38.78 7.62 -0.60
C PRO A 119 39.59 6.38 -0.21
N ALA A 120 39.70 5.41 -1.11
CA ALA A 120 40.51 4.20 -0.90
C ALA A 120 41.98 4.60 -0.71
N ASP A 121 42.34 4.83 0.55
CA ASP A 121 43.69 5.13 1.03
C ASP A 121 43.87 4.58 2.46
N THR A 122 44.90 3.78 2.63
CA THR A 122 45.23 3.20 3.95
C THR A 122 45.62 4.26 4.98
N GLY A 123 46.16 5.43 4.54
CA GLY A 123 46.39 6.57 5.42
C GLY A 123 45.11 7.21 5.92
N ALA A 124 44.10 7.34 5.05
CA ALA A 124 42.78 7.83 5.44
C ALA A 124 42.11 6.87 6.42
N LEU A 125 42.21 5.57 6.15
CA LEU A 125 41.68 4.53 7.05
C LEU A 125 42.40 4.55 8.43
N GLY A 126 43.72 4.68 8.46
CA GLY A 126 44.48 4.82 9.70
C GLY A 126 44.09 6.08 10.50
N ALA A 127 43.89 7.19 9.81
CA ALA A 127 43.44 8.44 10.43
C ALA A 127 42.03 8.38 11.01
N LEU A 128 41.14 7.56 10.45
CA LEU A 128 39.82 7.26 11.01
C LEU A 128 39.95 6.52 12.34
N ALA A 129 40.86 5.55 12.42
CA ALA A 129 41.09 4.76 13.64
C ALA A 129 41.73 5.55 14.79
N GLU A 130 42.38 6.69 14.49
CA GLU A 130 42.99 7.56 15.49
C GLU A 130 41.99 8.58 16.09
N ILE A 131 40.73 8.64 15.57
CA ILE A 131 39.72 9.57 16.08
C ILE A 131 39.31 9.13 17.50
N PRO A 132 39.43 10.00 18.52
CA PRO A 132 38.99 9.66 19.87
C PRO A 132 37.52 9.28 19.93
N GLY A 133 37.18 8.19 20.60
CA GLY A 133 35.82 7.69 20.74
C GLY A 133 35.43 6.63 19.70
N VAL A 134 36.22 6.44 18.66
CA VAL A 134 36.05 5.31 17.73
C VAL A 134 36.58 4.03 18.41
N ASP A 135 35.75 2.98 18.36
CA ASP A 135 36.07 1.66 18.93
C ASP A 135 36.58 0.69 17.85
N ARG A 136 35.81 0.57 16.77
CA ARG A 136 36.14 -0.30 15.62
C ARG A 136 35.76 0.31 14.30
N LEU A 137 36.53 -0.07 13.26
CA LEU A 137 36.23 0.20 11.85
C LEU A 137 36.00 -1.14 11.14
N ILE A 138 34.83 -1.29 10.55
CA ILE A 138 34.44 -2.51 9.84
C ILE A 138 33.87 -2.20 8.45
N PRO A 139 33.88 -3.13 7.49
CA PRO A 139 33.21 -2.94 6.23
C PRO A 139 31.68 -2.94 6.42
N ASN A 140 30.96 -2.27 5.53
CA ASN A 140 29.50 -2.38 5.42
C ASN A 140 29.15 -3.70 4.72
N PHE A 141 29.17 -4.82 5.46
CA PHE A 141 29.02 -6.17 4.94
C PHE A 141 27.58 -6.48 4.49
N GLU A 142 27.46 -7.49 3.61
CA GLU A 142 26.19 -7.90 3.02
C GLU A 142 25.44 -8.90 3.92
N LEU A 143 24.13 -8.72 4.06
CA LEU A 143 23.16 -9.70 4.54
C LEU A 143 22.27 -10.13 3.39
N THR A 144 21.74 -11.35 3.47
CA THR A 144 20.91 -11.91 2.40
C THR A 144 19.64 -12.55 2.96
N VAL A 145 18.62 -12.63 2.10
CA VAL A 145 17.54 -13.60 2.31
C VAL A 145 18.14 -14.98 2.11
N PRO A 146 17.99 -15.92 3.07
CA PRO A 146 18.45 -17.30 2.89
C PRO A 146 17.77 -17.93 1.67
N ASP A 147 18.51 -18.80 0.95
CA ASP A 147 17.96 -19.51 -0.21
C ASP A 147 16.64 -20.20 0.14
N VAL A 148 15.58 -19.88 -0.59
CA VAL A 148 14.25 -20.50 -0.48
C VAL A 148 13.99 -21.37 -1.69
N ALA A 149 13.30 -22.51 -1.51
CA ALA A 149 12.90 -23.36 -2.60
C ALA A 149 11.43 -23.13 -2.97
N GLU A 150 11.14 -23.01 -4.26
CA GLU A 150 9.77 -23.00 -4.78
C GLU A 150 9.25 -24.42 -4.99
N SER A 151 8.00 -24.64 -4.63
CA SER A 151 7.31 -25.93 -4.88
C SER A 151 6.07 -25.73 -5.74
N ALA A 152 5.51 -26.83 -6.22
CA ALA A 152 4.29 -26.80 -7.05
C ALA A 152 3.07 -26.34 -6.24
N ASP A 153 2.10 -25.72 -6.94
CA ASP A 153 0.85 -25.21 -6.37
C ASP A 153 0.11 -26.25 -5.51
N VAL A 154 -0.36 -25.80 -4.36
CA VAL A 154 -1.15 -26.61 -3.42
C VAL A 154 -2.62 -26.51 -3.80
N THR A 155 -3.35 -27.61 -3.65
CA THR A 155 -4.82 -27.64 -3.82
C THR A 155 -5.50 -26.83 -2.71
N ALA A 156 -6.53 -26.05 -3.08
CA ALA A 156 -7.28 -25.21 -2.18
C ALA A 156 -7.81 -25.97 -0.95
N GLN A 157 -7.49 -25.49 0.25
CA GLN A 157 -7.96 -25.98 1.55
C GLN A 157 -8.51 -24.76 2.34
N ALA A 158 -9.25 -24.99 3.42
CA ALA A 158 -9.81 -23.91 4.24
C ALA A 158 -8.71 -23.07 4.91
N SER A 159 -7.56 -23.67 5.24
CA SER A 159 -6.36 -23.04 5.78
C SER A 159 -5.12 -23.75 5.25
N THR A 160 -3.98 -23.09 5.35
CA THR A 160 -2.70 -23.74 5.00
C THR A 160 -2.36 -24.83 6.02
N TRP A 161 -1.62 -25.83 5.58
CA TRP A 161 -1.19 -26.92 6.47
C TRP A 161 -0.42 -26.40 7.70
N GLY A 162 0.34 -25.31 7.52
CA GLY A 162 1.11 -24.67 8.59
C GLY A 162 0.20 -24.12 9.69
N LEU A 163 -0.86 -23.41 9.32
CA LEU A 163 -1.86 -22.87 10.24
C LEU A 163 -2.61 -23.98 10.98
N ASP A 164 -3.00 -25.05 10.27
CA ASP A 164 -3.63 -26.23 10.89
C ASP A 164 -2.69 -26.88 11.89
N LYS A 165 -1.41 -27.01 11.52
CA LYS A 165 -0.39 -27.67 12.32
C LYS A 165 -0.11 -26.96 13.65
N ILE A 166 -0.07 -25.64 13.62
CA ILE A 166 0.10 -24.81 14.84
C ILE A 166 -1.21 -24.52 15.55
N GLU A 167 -2.33 -25.02 15.03
CA GLU A 167 -3.68 -24.82 15.56
C GLU A 167 -4.13 -23.35 15.61
N ALA A 168 -3.70 -22.52 14.67
CA ALA A 168 -4.03 -21.09 14.62
C ALA A 168 -5.56 -20.85 14.53
N ALA A 169 -6.27 -21.64 13.72
CA ALA A 169 -7.71 -21.54 13.58
C ALA A 169 -8.47 -21.79 14.90
N ARG A 170 -7.93 -22.59 15.81
CA ARG A 170 -8.50 -22.79 17.14
C ARG A 170 -8.36 -21.56 18.03
N VAL A 171 -7.26 -20.80 17.89
CA VAL A 171 -7.10 -19.52 18.60
C VAL A 171 -8.24 -18.58 18.22
N TRP A 172 -8.53 -18.47 16.93
CA TRP A 172 -9.60 -17.58 16.43
C TRP A 172 -10.98 -18.05 16.88
N GLN A 173 -11.25 -19.35 16.79
CA GLN A 173 -12.58 -19.93 17.05
C GLN A 173 -12.90 -20.12 18.54
N GLU A 174 -11.92 -20.57 19.32
CA GLU A 174 -12.14 -20.96 20.71
C GLU A 174 -11.77 -19.85 21.70
N LEU A 175 -10.73 -19.05 21.39
CA LEU A 175 -10.29 -17.95 22.25
C LEU A 175 -10.81 -16.59 21.78
N GLY A 176 -11.30 -16.49 20.54
CA GLY A 176 -11.73 -15.23 19.93
C GLY A 176 -10.58 -14.24 19.72
N VAL A 177 -9.36 -14.73 19.60
CA VAL A 177 -8.15 -13.91 19.42
C VAL A 177 -7.68 -14.07 17.99
N THR A 178 -7.66 -12.98 17.24
CA THR A 178 -7.29 -12.95 15.80
C THR A 178 -6.06 -12.10 15.51
N GLY A 179 -5.47 -11.50 16.55
CA GLY A 179 -4.35 -10.60 16.46
C GLY A 179 -4.72 -9.12 16.49
N ALA A 180 -6.01 -8.79 16.68
CA ALA A 180 -6.44 -7.40 16.81
C ALA A 180 -5.63 -6.66 17.89
N ASP A 181 -5.37 -5.38 17.65
CA ASP A 181 -4.52 -4.51 18.46
C ASP A 181 -3.04 -4.89 18.55
N ALA A 182 -2.61 -5.98 17.90
CA ALA A 182 -1.19 -6.33 17.79
C ALA A 182 -0.59 -5.82 16.47
N LYS A 183 0.69 -5.45 16.51
CA LYS A 183 1.43 -4.92 15.38
C LYS A 183 2.72 -5.70 15.16
N VAL A 184 2.99 -6.07 13.91
CA VAL A 184 4.21 -6.79 13.53
C VAL A 184 5.03 -5.98 12.52
N ALA A 185 6.29 -5.70 12.83
CA ALA A 185 7.22 -5.16 11.85
C ALA A 185 7.85 -6.31 11.06
N VAL A 186 7.68 -6.30 9.75
CA VAL A 186 8.36 -7.20 8.82
C VAL A 186 9.51 -6.44 8.17
N LEU A 187 10.73 -6.86 8.40
CA LEU A 187 11.94 -6.27 7.84
C LEU A 187 12.47 -7.19 6.75
N ASP A 188 12.19 -6.86 5.46
CA ASP A 188 12.37 -7.80 4.36
C ASP A 188 12.58 -7.09 3.00
N THR A 189 12.18 -7.69 1.89
CA THR A 189 12.39 -7.24 0.50
C THR A 189 11.34 -6.26 -0.03
N GLY A 190 10.41 -5.82 0.81
CA GLY A 190 9.25 -5.02 0.45
C GLY A 190 7.95 -5.84 0.45
N VAL A 191 6.84 -5.19 0.14
CA VAL A 191 5.51 -5.78 0.22
C VAL A 191 4.59 -5.27 -0.89
N ALA A 192 3.80 -6.18 -1.48
CA ALA A 192 2.70 -5.84 -2.37
C ALA A 192 1.48 -5.44 -1.53
N ILE A 193 1.41 -4.17 -1.15
CA ILE A 193 0.38 -3.63 -0.24
C ILE A 193 -1.05 -3.78 -0.77
N ASP A 194 -1.21 -3.85 -2.10
CA ASP A 194 -2.49 -4.01 -2.80
C ASP A 194 -2.93 -5.47 -2.94
N HIS A 195 -2.14 -6.42 -2.40
CA HIS A 195 -2.54 -7.83 -2.39
C HIS A 195 -3.87 -7.99 -1.62
N PRO A 196 -4.87 -8.73 -2.15
CA PRO A 196 -6.22 -8.82 -1.55
C PRO A 196 -6.23 -9.23 -0.06
N ASP A 197 -5.27 -10.08 0.35
CA ASP A 197 -5.15 -10.53 1.74
C ASP A 197 -4.35 -9.59 2.66
N LEU A 198 -3.71 -8.56 2.10
CA LEU A 198 -2.88 -7.60 2.85
C LEU A 198 -3.45 -6.18 2.82
N ALA A 199 -4.32 -5.90 1.85
CA ALA A 199 -4.87 -4.57 1.64
C ALA A 199 -5.60 -4.04 2.89
N GLY A 200 -5.24 -2.83 3.29
CA GLY A 200 -5.85 -2.14 4.44
C GLY A 200 -5.33 -2.59 5.82
N LYS A 201 -4.32 -3.47 5.88
CA LYS A 201 -3.72 -3.95 7.16
C LYS A 201 -2.38 -3.30 7.48
N MET A 202 -1.80 -2.51 6.57
CA MET A 202 -0.58 -1.76 6.86
C MET A 202 -0.90 -0.65 7.85
N ALA A 203 -0.16 -0.61 8.95
CA ALA A 203 -0.23 0.45 9.93
C ALA A 203 0.07 1.82 9.28
N THR A 204 -0.60 2.86 9.74
CA THR A 204 -0.33 4.24 9.29
C THR A 204 -0.93 5.25 10.25
N THR A 205 -0.28 6.37 10.45
CA THR A 205 -0.84 7.51 11.19
C THR A 205 -1.72 8.41 10.31
N ASP A 206 -1.61 8.29 8.98
CA ASP A 206 -2.50 8.95 8.02
C ASP A 206 -2.87 7.99 6.87
N PRO A 207 -4.09 7.41 6.88
CA PRO A 207 -4.53 6.50 5.83
C PRO A 207 -4.76 7.17 4.46
N ARG A 208 -4.64 8.50 4.36
CA ARG A 208 -4.72 9.24 3.09
C ARG A 208 -3.33 9.44 2.48
N ASP A 209 -2.28 9.27 3.26
CA ASP A 209 -0.92 9.39 2.78
C ASP A 209 -0.48 8.06 2.14
N PRO A 210 -0.23 8.03 0.83
CA PRO A 210 0.19 6.81 0.15
C PRO A 210 1.58 6.30 0.60
N GLN A 211 2.34 7.09 1.35
CA GLN A 211 3.61 6.67 1.95
C GLN A 211 3.42 5.87 3.24
N HIS A 212 2.21 5.81 3.79
CA HIS A 212 1.88 5.11 5.04
C HIS A 212 2.84 5.45 6.19
N PRO A 213 2.84 6.71 6.68
CA PRO A 213 3.75 7.14 7.74
C PRO A 213 3.62 6.25 8.98
N GLY A 214 4.76 5.75 9.47
CA GLY A 214 4.82 4.77 10.56
C GLY A 214 4.57 3.31 10.14
N GLY A 215 4.08 3.05 8.91
CA GLY A 215 3.85 1.70 8.39
C GLY A 215 4.83 1.27 7.31
N TRP A 216 5.45 2.22 6.61
CA TRP A 216 6.39 1.95 5.54
C TRP A 216 7.72 2.66 5.71
N ALA A 217 8.81 1.95 5.42
CA ALA A 217 10.15 2.52 5.31
C ALA A 217 10.99 1.80 4.25
N GLU A 218 11.80 2.54 3.51
CA GLU A 218 12.86 2.02 2.66
C GLU A 218 14.18 2.71 2.99
N PHE A 219 15.28 1.98 2.92
CA PHE A 219 16.62 2.49 3.23
C PHE A 219 17.58 2.15 2.10
N ASP A 220 18.54 3.02 1.84
CA ASP A 220 19.64 2.75 0.92
C ASP A 220 20.78 1.95 1.60
N THR A 221 21.82 1.65 0.86
CA THR A 221 22.96 0.85 1.35
C THR A 221 23.75 1.53 2.47
N ALA A 222 23.60 2.83 2.68
CA ALA A 222 24.15 3.56 3.82
C ALA A 222 23.17 3.64 5.01
N GLY A 223 22.00 3.01 4.89
CA GLY A 223 20.93 3.08 5.89
C GLY A 223 20.19 4.41 5.91
N ALA A 224 20.38 5.27 4.92
CA ALA A 224 19.64 6.52 4.83
C ALA A 224 18.22 6.25 4.32
N ARG A 225 17.24 6.98 4.87
CA ARG A 225 15.84 6.87 4.46
C ARG A 225 15.66 7.25 3.00
N VAL A 226 14.97 6.42 2.25
CA VAL A 226 14.57 6.70 0.86
C VAL A 226 13.09 7.04 0.82
N ASP A 227 12.76 8.14 0.17
CA ASP A 227 11.38 8.60 0.04
C ASP A 227 10.67 7.85 -1.10
N THR A 228 9.96 6.78 -0.75
CA THR A 228 9.27 5.90 -1.69
C THR A 228 7.89 5.49 -1.20
N LEU A 229 7.05 5.06 -2.14
CA LEU A 229 5.79 4.37 -1.82
C LEU A 229 6.07 2.89 -1.50
N PRO A 230 5.19 2.22 -0.72
CA PRO A 230 5.27 0.80 -0.50
C PRO A 230 5.41 0.02 -1.80
N ARG A 231 6.39 -0.85 -1.86
CA ARG A 231 6.70 -1.65 -3.05
C ARG A 231 7.37 -2.96 -2.70
N GLU A 232 7.28 -3.92 -3.59
CA GLU A 232 7.94 -5.21 -3.50
C GLU A 232 9.09 -5.31 -4.50
N THR A 233 10.16 -6.03 -4.16
CA THR A 233 11.35 -6.19 -5.02
C THR A 233 11.70 -7.62 -5.42
N SER A 234 11.19 -8.62 -4.71
CA SER A 234 11.48 -10.03 -5.00
C SER A 234 10.32 -11.01 -4.75
N GLY A 235 9.28 -10.57 -4.05
CA GLY A 235 8.14 -11.40 -3.63
C GLY A 235 8.31 -12.06 -2.27
N HIS A 236 9.53 -12.13 -1.72
CA HIS A 236 9.80 -12.79 -0.44
C HIS A 236 9.11 -12.08 0.73
N GLY A 237 9.24 -10.75 0.83
CA GLY A 237 8.61 -9.97 1.89
C GLY A 237 7.08 -10.00 1.84
N THR A 238 6.48 -10.02 0.64
CA THR A 238 5.03 -10.21 0.48
C THR A 238 4.59 -11.57 1.03
N HIS A 239 5.35 -12.63 0.75
CA HIS A 239 5.07 -13.98 1.23
C HIS A 239 5.16 -14.07 2.76
N VAL A 240 6.23 -13.54 3.33
CA VAL A 240 6.43 -13.47 4.79
C VAL A 240 5.31 -12.70 5.47
N THR A 241 4.98 -11.49 4.96
CA THR A 241 3.88 -10.67 5.49
C THR A 241 2.53 -11.40 5.40
N GLY A 242 2.28 -12.10 4.29
CA GLY A 242 1.09 -12.92 4.10
C GLY A 242 0.96 -14.03 5.16
N THR A 243 2.06 -14.67 5.52
CA THR A 243 2.07 -15.71 6.57
C THR A 243 1.83 -15.13 7.97
N VAL A 244 2.22 -13.86 8.23
CA VAL A 244 1.93 -13.20 9.52
C VAL A 244 0.47 -12.78 9.60
N VAL A 245 -0.03 -11.95 8.65
CA VAL A 245 -1.31 -11.23 8.77
C VAL A 245 -2.30 -11.50 7.63
N GLY A 246 -1.96 -12.37 6.67
CA GLY A 246 -2.79 -12.57 5.49
C GLY A 246 -4.21 -13.01 5.81
N GLY A 247 -5.14 -12.71 4.90
CA GLY A 247 -6.53 -13.12 4.98
C GLY A 247 -6.80 -14.48 4.36
N ASP A 248 -8.01 -14.63 3.80
CA ASP A 248 -8.50 -15.87 3.18
C ASP A 248 -9.18 -15.63 1.81
N THR A 249 -8.83 -14.56 1.13
CA THR A 249 -9.49 -14.14 -0.13
C THR A 249 -9.35 -15.19 -1.24
N SER A 250 -8.28 -16.00 -1.22
CA SER A 250 -8.13 -17.17 -2.10
C SER A 250 -9.12 -18.30 -1.79
N GLY A 251 -9.83 -18.25 -0.67
CA GLY A 251 -10.58 -19.36 -0.08
C GLY A 251 -9.73 -20.22 0.84
N THR A 252 -8.44 -19.87 1.05
CA THR A 252 -7.51 -20.51 1.97
C THR A 252 -6.94 -19.46 2.90
N ALA A 253 -7.14 -19.60 4.21
CA ALA A 253 -6.51 -18.73 5.21
C ALA A 253 -4.99 -18.94 5.18
N ILE A 254 -4.22 -17.85 5.10
CA ILE A 254 -2.76 -17.89 4.96
C ILE A 254 -2.02 -17.27 6.15
N GLY A 255 -2.62 -16.32 6.86
CA GLY A 255 -2.00 -15.58 7.97
C GLY A 255 -2.35 -16.16 9.34
N VAL A 256 -1.38 -16.15 10.26
CA VAL A 256 -1.55 -16.63 11.63
C VAL A 256 -2.39 -15.67 12.46
N ALA A 257 -2.16 -14.37 12.31
CA ALA A 257 -2.83 -13.29 13.04
C ALA A 257 -3.56 -12.36 12.04
N PRO A 258 -4.72 -12.79 11.49
CA PRO A 258 -5.34 -12.13 10.35
C PRO A 258 -5.87 -10.71 10.64
N ASP A 259 -6.09 -10.34 11.88
CA ASP A 259 -6.55 -9.00 12.26
C ASP A 259 -5.43 -8.13 12.88
N ALA A 260 -4.18 -8.62 12.88
CA ALA A 260 -3.03 -7.81 13.28
C ALA A 260 -2.67 -6.79 12.19
N GLU A 261 -2.17 -5.62 12.63
CA GLU A 261 -1.55 -4.66 11.73
C GLU A 261 -0.11 -5.07 11.43
N TYR A 262 0.38 -4.69 10.25
CA TYR A 262 1.79 -4.83 9.95
C TYR A 262 2.41 -3.48 9.57
N MET A 263 3.68 -3.32 9.89
CA MET A 263 4.56 -2.31 9.31
C MET A 263 5.66 -3.03 8.52
N HIS A 264 6.16 -2.41 7.46
CA HIS A 264 7.11 -3.07 6.57
C HIS A 264 8.31 -2.17 6.27
N GLY A 265 9.51 -2.67 6.58
CA GLY A 265 10.78 -2.05 6.21
C GLY A 265 11.41 -2.77 5.03
N LEU A 266 11.57 -2.06 3.90
CA LEU A 266 12.38 -2.54 2.79
C LEU A 266 13.86 -2.29 3.11
N ILE A 267 14.53 -3.33 3.58
CA ILE A 267 15.92 -3.28 4.05
C ILE A 267 16.87 -4.21 3.30
N ILE A 268 16.32 -5.04 2.42
CA ILE A 268 17.07 -6.06 1.71
C ILE A 268 16.55 -6.21 0.27
N PRO A 269 16.60 -5.13 -0.53
CA PRO A 269 16.05 -5.12 -1.88
C PRO A 269 16.65 -6.24 -2.74
N HIS A 270 15.79 -6.94 -3.49
CA HIS A 270 16.19 -8.09 -4.32
C HIS A 270 16.91 -9.20 -3.54
N GLY A 271 16.64 -9.30 -2.22
CA GLY A 271 17.21 -10.32 -1.35
C GLY A 271 18.64 -10.05 -0.88
N ARG A 272 19.17 -8.85 -1.06
CA ARG A 272 20.51 -8.42 -0.65
C ARG A 272 20.47 -7.03 -0.04
N GLY A 273 21.09 -6.85 1.12
CA GLY A 273 21.18 -5.57 1.82
C GLY A 273 22.50 -5.43 2.58
N SER A 274 22.90 -4.21 2.84
CA SER A 274 24.05 -3.92 3.70
C SER A 274 23.69 -4.00 5.18
N PHE A 275 24.67 -4.17 6.05
CA PHE A 275 24.43 -4.11 7.48
C PHE A 275 23.86 -2.76 7.94
N ALA A 276 24.36 -1.65 7.39
CA ALA A 276 23.82 -0.31 7.69
C ALA A 276 22.32 -0.20 7.33
N GLN A 277 21.95 -0.76 6.19
CA GLN A 277 20.55 -0.80 5.72
C GLN A 277 19.65 -1.59 6.65
N VAL A 278 20.11 -2.78 7.07
CA VAL A 278 19.38 -3.65 8.02
C VAL A 278 19.29 -2.99 9.40
N ALA A 279 20.38 -2.44 9.91
CA ALA A 279 20.42 -1.74 11.19
C ALA A 279 19.50 -0.51 11.23
N ALA A 280 19.42 0.24 10.12
CA ALA A 280 18.50 1.37 9.99
C ALA A 280 17.03 0.91 10.03
N GLY A 281 16.71 -0.20 9.40
CA GLY A 281 15.37 -0.81 9.49
C GLY A 281 15.03 -1.29 10.89
N MET A 282 15.97 -1.93 11.58
CA MET A 282 15.81 -2.32 12.99
C MET A 282 15.59 -1.09 13.89
N GLN A 283 16.35 -0.02 13.68
CA GLN A 283 16.19 1.24 14.39
C GLN A 283 14.81 1.86 14.12
N TRP A 284 14.35 1.88 12.88
CA TRP A 284 13.04 2.38 12.52
C TRP A 284 11.90 1.52 13.10
N ALA A 285 12.07 0.21 13.14
CA ALA A 285 11.09 -0.67 13.78
C ALA A 285 10.95 -0.37 15.28
N VAL A 286 12.07 -0.12 15.97
CA VAL A 286 12.03 0.27 17.40
C VAL A 286 11.38 1.63 17.59
N ALA A 287 11.68 2.62 16.77
CA ALA A 287 11.15 3.98 16.88
C ALA A 287 10.66 4.50 15.52
N PRO A 288 9.42 4.15 15.14
CA PRO A 288 8.89 4.47 13.81
C PRO A 288 8.84 5.97 13.51
N THR A 289 9.21 6.31 12.29
CA THR A 289 9.20 7.70 11.80
C THR A 289 8.53 7.76 10.41
N ASP A 290 8.05 8.95 10.06
CA ASP A 290 7.63 9.27 8.70
C ASP A 290 8.83 9.47 7.74
N SER A 291 8.57 9.87 6.50
CA SER A 291 9.61 10.16 5.50
C SER A 291 10.47 11.38 5.82
N ASN A 292 10.04 12.26 6.74
CA ASN A 292 10.77 13.43 7.21
C ASN A 292 11.61 13.15 8.46
N GLY A 293 11.52 11.93 9.02
CA GLY A 293 12.18 11.54 10.26
C GLY A 293 11.43 11.93 11.52
N GLU A 294 10.20 12.44 11.40
CA GLU A 294 9.37 12.77 12.55
C GLU A 294 8.71 11.49 13.10
N PRO A 295 8.53 11.38 14.43
CA PRO A 295 7.89 10.23 15.05
C PRO A 295 6.51 9.94 14.45
N ALA A 296 6.25 8.69 14.06
CA ALA A 296 5.00 8.28 13.44
C ALA A 296 4.56 6.90 13.91
N GLY A 297 3.44 6.84 14.60
CA GLY A 297 2.87 5.60 15.13
C GLY A 297 3.57 5.06 16.39
N SER A 298 3.07 3.93 16.88
CA SER A 298 3.65 3.20 18.02
C SER A 298 4.64 2.13 17.53
N PRO A 299 5.58 1.68 18.38
CA PRO A 299 6.42 0.53 18.07
C PRO A 299 5.58 -0.74 17.84
N PRO A 300 6.13 -1.76 17.17
CA PRO A 300 5.48 -3.05 17.03
C PRO A 300 5.63 -3.90 18.29
N ASP A 301 4.80 -4.92 18.42
CA ASP A 301 4.94 -5.96 19.43
C ASP A 301 6.02 -6.98 19.05
N VAL A 302 6.21 -7.20 17.75
CA VAL A 302 7.09 -8.22 17.19
C VAL A 302 7.84 -7.64 16.00
N VAL A 303 9.13 -7.94 15.90
CA VAL A 303 9.93 -7.76 14.68
C VAL A 303 10.18 -9.13 14.07
N SER A 304 9.76 -9.33 12.83
CA SER A 304 9.99 -10.53 12.02
C SER A 304 11.10 -10.27 11.01
N MET A 305 12.20 -11.04 11.10
CA MET A 305 13.34 -10.94 10.19
C MET A 305 13.67 -12.28 9.57
N SER A 306 13.34 -12.45 8.30
CA SER A 306 13.62 -13.65 7.50
C SER A 306 14.89 -13.49 6.66
N LEU A 307 15.96 -13.08 7.31
CA LEU A 307 17.26 -12.76 6.70
C LEU A 307 18.43 -13.14 7.59
N GLY A 308 19.62 -13.14 7.05
CA GLY A 308 20.83 -13.34 7.85
C GLY A 308 22.11 -13.50 7.02
N SER A 309 23.22 -13.68 7.75
CA SER A 309 24.51 -14.05 7.21
C SER A 309 25.12 -15.19 8.04
N ASN A 310 25.70 -16.19 7.37
CA ASN A 310 26.28 -17.35 8.04
C ASN A 310 27.45 -16.94 8.95
N GLY A 311 27.49 -17.49 10.16
CA GLY A 311 28.55 -17.22 11.13
C GLY A 311 28.11 -16.30 12.27
N PHE A 312 29.09 -15.65 12.89
CA PHE A 312 28.92 -14.86 14.10
C PHE A 312 29.30 -13.42 13.83
N HIS A 313 28.30 -12.55 13.72
CA HIS A 313 28.47 -11.12 13.47
C HIS A 313 28.18 -10.35 14.76
N THR A 314 29.25 -9.97 15.48
CA THR A 314 29.16 -9.29 16.78
C THR A 314 28.35 -7.98 16.72
N GLU A 315 28.33 -7.32 15.57
CA GLU A 315 27.61 -6.09 15.28
C GLU A 315 26.08 -6.25 15.42
N MET A 316 25.59 -7.48 15.28
CA MET A 316 24.17 -7.81 15.45
C MET A 316 23.73 -7.92 16.91
N ILE A 317 24.65 -7.97 17.87
CA ILE A 317 24.33 -8.09 19.31
C ILE A 317 23.56 -6.88 19.79
N ALA A 318 24.09 -5.69 19.59
CA ALA A 318 23.48 -4.45 20.10
C ALA A 318 22.05 -4.22 19.60
N PRO A 319 21.75 -4.28 18.28
CA PRO A 319 20.39 -4.00 17.80
C PRO A 319 19.38 -5.09 18.22
N VAL A 320 19.76 -6.37 18.29
CA VAL A 320 18.84 -7.44 18.77
C VAL A 320 18.54 -7.26 20.25
N ARG A 321 19.55 -6.95 21.06
CA ARG A 321 19.37 -6.65 22.49
C ARG A 321 18.47 -5.45 22.72
N ALA A 322 18.67 -4.38 21.95
CA ALA A 322 17.86 -3.19 22.04
C ALA A 322 16.38 -3.45 21.69
N ILE A 323 16.09 -4.24 20.65
CA ILE A 323 14.72 -4.68 20.30
C ILE A 323 14.09 -5.40 21.48
N ARG A 324 14.79 -6.43 22.04
CA ARG A 324 14.27 -7.20 23.18
C ARG A 324 14.07 -6.33 24.42
N ALA A 325 15.05 -5.48 24.74
CA ALA A 325 14.98 -4.57 25.88
C ALA A 325 13.85 -3.55 25.77
N ALA A 326 13.53 -3.10 24.54
CA ALA A 326 12.36 -2.28 24.26
C ALA A 326 11.01 -3.04 24.42
N GLY A 327 11.02 -4.30 24.82
CA GLY A 327 9.83 -5.13 25.00
C GLY A 327 9.27 -5.70 23.71
N ILE A 328 10.01 -5.61 22.61
CA ILE A 328 9.62 -6.10 21.28
C ILE A 328 10.19 -7.51 21.05
N VAL A 329 9.39 -8.43 20.55
CA VAL A 329 9.83 -9.84 20.30
C VAL A 329 10.67 -9.91 19.03
N PRO A 330 11.98 -10.26 19.09
CA PRO A 330 12.81 -10.40 17.91
C PRO A 330 12.70 -11.82 17.32
N ALA A 331 11.69 -12.10 16.50
CA ALA A 331 11.53 -13.35 15.78
C ALA A 331 12.43 -13.38 14.54
N ILE A 332 13.43 -14.26 14.51
CA ILE A 332 14.50 -14.23 13.52
C ILE A 332 14.78 -15.64 12.96
N ALA A 333 14.92 -15.74 11.64
CA ALA A 333 15.30 -16.97 11.00
C ALA A 333 16.71 -17.44 11.43
N ILE A 334 16.86 -18.73 11.76
CA ILE A 334 18.19 -19.28 12.12
C ILE A 334 19.10 -19.48 10.91
N GLY A 335 18.55 -19.44 9.70
CA GLY A 335 19.26 -19.59 8.45
C GLY A 335 19.06 -20.94 7.75
N ASN A 336 19.42 -21.00 6.47
CA ASN A 336 19.34 -22.18 5.63
C ASN A 336 20.76 -22.58 5.17
N ASN A 337 21.06 -23.87 5.21
CA ASN A 337 22.31 -24.40 4.67
C ASN A 337 23.58 -23.72 5.22
N CYS A 338 23.67 -23.49 6.53
CA CYS A 338 24.74 -22.71 7.18
C CYS A 338 26.14 -23.37 7.16
N GLY A 339 26.29 -24.53 6.54
CA GLY A 339 27.56 -25.23 6.42
C GLY A 339 28.22 -25.51 7.76
N THR A 340 29.51 -25.25 7.87
CA THR A 340 30.31 -25.48 9.10
C THR A 340 30.04 -24.47 10.22
N ALA A 341 29.43 -23.30 9.90
CA ALA A 341 29.06 -22.32 10.91
C ALA A 341 27.88 -22.80 11.75
N GLY A 342 27.02 -23.63 11.20
CA GLY A 342 25.89 -24.25 11.88
C GLY A 342 24.72 -23.29 12.09
N THR A 343 24.95 -21.98 12.17
CA THR A 343 23.96 -20.92 12.44
C THR A 343 24.25 -19.65 11.64
N ALA A 344 23.27 -18.76 11.55
CA ALA A 344 23.40 -17.45 10.93
C ALA A 344 23.05 -16.32 11.92
N SER A 345 23.76 -15.19 11.83
CA SER A 345 23.42 -13.94 12.53
C SER A 345 22.39 -13.15 11.71
N PRO A 346 21.39 -12.51 12.34
CA PRO A 346 21.26 -12.27 13.80
C PRO A 346 20.52 -13.38 14.57
N GLY A 347 20.02 -14.44 13.92
CA GLY A 347 19.25 -15.50 14.59
C GLY A 347 20.03 -16.23 15.71
N ASN A 348 21.36 -16.29 15.65
CA ASN A 348 22.20 -16.94 16.67
C ASN A 348 22.56 -16.04 17.87
N VAL A 349 22.18 -14.74 17.86
CA VAL A 349 22.32 -13.87 19.04
C VAL A 349 21.49 -14.41 20.19
N TYR A 350 22.03 -14.36 21.40
CA TYR A 350 21.37 -14.94 22.57
C TYR A 350 19.95 -14.44 22.79
N GLU A 351 19.73 -13.14 22.66
CA GLU A 351 18.45 -12.46 22.88
C GLU A 351 17.43 -12.62 21.74
N ALA A 352 17.83 -13.18 20.58
CA ALA A 352 16.91 -13.48 19.49
C ALA A 352 15.99 -14.65 19.84
N VAL A 353 14.74 -14.62 19.37
CA VAL A 353 13.88 -15.80 19.25
C VAL A 353 14.15 -16.43 17.89
N ALA A 354 15.11 -17.33 17.87
CA ALA A 354 15.58 -17.98 16.64
C ALA A 354 14.63 -19.09 16.21
N VAL A 355 14.24 -19.09 14.92
CA VAL A 355 13.23 -20.00 14.40
C VAL A 355 13.83 -20.98 13.38
N GLY A 356 13.70 -22.28 13.67
CA GLY A 356 13.98 -23.39 12.77
C GLY A 356 12.76 -23.80 11.94
N ALA A 357 12.97 -24.62 10.90
CA ALA A 357 11.92 -25.04 9.98
C ALA A 357 11.57 -26.53 10.12
N THR A 358 10.25 -26.84 10.10
CA THR A 358 9.73 -28.21 10.02
C THR A 358 8.85 -28.42 8.79
N ASP A 359 8.71 -29.69 8.39
CA ASP A 359 7.71 -30.12 7.41
C ASP A 359 6.34 -30.46 8.04
N SER A 360 5.37 -30.83 7.22
CA SER A 360 4.02 -31.18 7.67
C SER A 360 3.95 -32.45 8.55
N SER A 361 5.02 -33.23 8.60
CA SER A 361 5.17 -34.43 9.44
C SER A 361 5.96 -34.16 10.72
N ASP A 362 6.27 -32.92 11.03
CA ASP A 362 7.11 -32.44 12.14
C ASP A 362 8.59 -32.88 12.05
N ASN A 363 9.06 -33.29 10.88
CA ASN A 363 10.49 -33.50 10.70
C ASN A 363 11.21 -32.16 10.53
N VAL A 364 12.36 -32.01 11.16
CA VAL A 364 13.22 -30.85 10.93
C VAL A 364 13.68 -30.82 9.48
N ALA A 365 13.45 -29.69 8.80
CA ALA A 365 13.84 -29.51 7.39
C ALA A 365 15.36 -29.67 7.22
N SER A 366 15.78 -30.35 6.16
CA SER A 366 17.19 -30.65 5.94
C SER A 366 18.09 -29.42 5.85
N PHE A 367 17.54 -28.34 5.31
CA PHE A 367 18.21 -27.05 5.15
C PHE A 367 18.26 -26.22 6.46
N SER A 368 17.35 -26.46 7.42
CA SER A 368 17.28 -25.67 8.65
C SER A 368 18.59 -25.74 9.43
N CYS A 369 19.15 -24.59 9.74
CA CYS A 369 20.38 -24.49 10.53
C CYS A 369 20.12 -24.77 12.02
N GLY A 370 21.20 -24.94 12.75
CA GLY A 370 21.16 -25.08 14.19
C GLY A 370 22.45 -25.65 14.80
N ALA A 371 22.76 -25.22 16.00
CA ALA A 371 23.96 -25.65 16.74
C ALA A 371 23.88 -25.29 18.22
N VAL A 372 24.78 -25.83 19.02
CA VAL A 372 25.17 -25.22 20.29
C VAL A 372 26.08 -24.03 19.96
N VAL A 373 25.64 -22.84 20.33
CA VAL A 373 26.42 -21.60 20.21
C VAL A 373 27.21 -21.38 21.48
N ARG A 374 28.47 -21.00 21.36
CA ARG A 374 29.32 -20.72 22.50
C ARG A 374 29.74 -19.26 22.53
N LYS A 375 29.88 -18.75 23.73
CA LYS A 375 30.29 -17.38 24.01
C LYS A 375 31.64 -17.03 23.39
N ASP A 376 32.58 -17.99 23.37
CA ASP A 376 33.92 -17.81 22.81
C ASP A 376 33.98 -17.71 21.27
N GLN A 377 32.85 -17.93 20.59
CA GLN A 377 32.73 -17.76 19.14
C GLN A 377 32.47 -16.29 18.72
N TRP A 378 32.19 -15.42 19.69
CA TRP A 378 31.89 -14.04 19.48
C TRP A 378 33.06 -13.14 19.89
N THR A 379 33.26 -12.05 19.19
CA THR A 379 34.19 -10.99 19.61
C THR A 379 33.48 -10.12 20.65
N GLU A 380 34.07 -9.96 21.83
CA GLU A 380 33.55 -9.13 22.92
C GLU A 380 32.06 -9.38 23.27
N PRO A 381 31.68 -10.63 23.55
CA PRO A 381 30.30 -10.93 23.90
C PRO A 381 29.92 -10.32 25.23
N PRO A 382 28.63 -9.99 25.48
CA PRO A 382 28.14 -9.51 26.78
C PRO A 382 28.57 -10.42 27.92
N ALA A 383 28.98 -9.80 29.05
CA ALA A 383 29.54 -10.55 30.18
C ALA A 383 28.53 -11.51 30.83
N GLU A 384 27.27 -11.12 30.81
CA GLU A 384 26.12 -11.84 31.35
C GLU A 384 25.64 -13.02 30.48
N TRP A 385 26.10 -13.17 29.25
CA TRP A 385 25.73 -14.31 28.42
C TRP A 385 26.23 -15.63 29.05
N PRO A 386 25.45 -16.72 28.90
CA PRO A 386 25.92 -18.04 29.31
C PRO A 386 27.12 -18.47 28.47
N GLU A 387 27.89 -19.46 28.94
CA GLU A 387 29.05 -19.99 28.21
C GLU A 387 28.62 -20.69 26.92
N GLU A 388 27.40 -21.29 26.91
CA GLU A 388 26.82 -21.93 25.73
C GLU A 388 25.29 -21.86 25.76
N TRP A 389 24.65 -21.82 24.58
CA TRP A 389 23.20 -21.90 24.40
C TRP A 389 22.85 -22.62 23.11
N VAL A 390 21.63 -23.16 23.04
CA VAL A 390 21.14 -23.86 21.85
C VAL A 390 20.43 -22.88 20.92
N LYS A 391 20.64 -23.02 19.62
CA LYS A 391 19.88 -22.37 18.56
C LYS A 391 19.55 -23.38 17.44
N PRO A 392 18.31 -23.32 16.85
CA PRO A 392 17.24 -22.36 17.12
C PRO A 392 16.64 -22.53 18.50
N ASP A 393 15.90 -21.52 18.97
CA ASP A 393 15.15 -21.60 20.23
C ASP A 393 13.90 -22.48 20.06
N ILE A 394 13.20 -22.32 18.92
CA ILE A 394 11.98 -23.05 18.56
C ILE A 394 11.96 -23.36 17.06
N SER A 395 11.02 -24.18 16.63
CA SER A 395 10.75 -24.45 15.22
C SER A 395 9.30 -24.13 14.85
N ALA A 396 9.05 -23.94 13.57
CA ALA A 396 7.72 -23.68 13.02
C ALA A 396 7.58 -24.26 11.60
N PRO A 397 6.34 -24.33 11.03
CA PRO A 397 6.12 -24.76 9.66
C PRO A 397 6.93 -23.93 8.67
N GLY A 398 7.83 -24.58 7.91
CA GLY A 398 8.74 -23.88 7.01
C GLY A 398 8.98 -24.60 5.68
N VAL A 399 8.31 -25.73 5.40
CA VAL A 399 8.41 -26.46 4.13
C VAL A 399 7.09 -26.39 3.40
N ASP A 400 7.14 -26.06 2.10
CA ASP A 400 5.94 -25.96 1.24
C ASP A 400 4.84 -25.06 1.84
N VAL A 401 5.22 -23.88 2.29
CA VAL A 401 4.31 -22.88 2.87
C VAL A 401 3.67 -22.05 1.76
N TYR A 402 2.35 -22.14 1.64
CA TYR A 402 1.55 -21.35 0.70
C TYR A 402 1.19 -20.00 1.32
N SER A 403 1.50 -18.90 0.62
CA SER A 403 1.21 -17.54 1.09
C SER A 403 1.11 -16.55 -0.07
N ALA A 404 0.89 -15.26 0.25
CA ALA A 404 0.74 -14.18 -0.71
C ALA A 404 1.96 -14.00 -1.61
N ALA A 405 1.71 -13.65 -2.87
CA ALA A 405 2.74 -13.31 -3.85
C ALA A 405 2.39 -12.00 -4.59
N PRO A 406 3.37 -11.30 -5.17
CA PRO A 406 3.13 -10.07 -5.91
C PRO A 406 2.10 -10.25 -7.03
N GLY A 407 1.36 -9.17 -7.33
CA GLY A 407 0.32 -9.19 -8.37
C GLY A 407 -1.00 -9.83 -7.94
N GLY A 408 -1.23 -9.97 -6.64
CA GLY A 408 -2.45 -10.54 -6.08
C GLY A 408 -2.55 -12.07 -6.19
N GLY A 409 -1.42 -12.72 -6.51
CA GLY A 409 -1.31 -14.18 -6.59
C GLY A 409 -0.78 -14.81 -5.30
N TYR A 410 -0.48 -16.09 -5.37
CA TYR A 410 0.05 -16.87 -4.25
C TYR A 410 1.20 -17.74 -4.73
N SER A 411 2.11 -18.08 -3.83
CA SER A 411 3.23 -19.00 -4.11
C SER A 411 3.51 -19.90 -2.93
N THR A 412 4.20 -21.00 -3.20
CA THR A 412 4.61 -21.97 -2.18
C THR A 412 6.12 -21.98 -2.06
N LEU A 413 6.63 -21.61 -0.88
CA LEU A 413 8.05 -21.48 -0.59
C LEU A 413 8.47 -22.36 0.59
N SER A 414 9.77 -22.70 0.65
CA SER A 414 10.36 -23.48 1.75
C SER A 414 11.62 -22.79 2.26
N GLY A 415 11.72 -22.60 3.58
CA GLY A 415 12.84 -21.94 4.25
C GLY A 415 12.55 -21.69 5.73
N THR A 416 13.57 -21.42 6.52
CA THR A 416 13.40 -20.84 7.87
C THR A 416 12.74 -19.46 7.79
N SER A 417 12.85 -18.81 6.64
CA SER A 417 12.11 -17.58 6.29
C SER A 417 10.60 -17.75 6.32
N MET A 418 10.06 -18.95 6.06
CA MET A 418 8.62 -19.25 6.11
C MET A 418 8.20 -19.71 7.51
N ALA A 419 9.12 -20.26 8.29
CA ALA A 419 8.89 -20.63 9.69
C ALA A 419 8.81 -19.41 10.60
N THR A 420 9.66 -18.43 10.40
CA THR A 420 9.75 -17.21 11.21
C THR A 420 8.43 -16.44 11.30
N PRO A 421 7.70 -16.16 10.20
CA PRO A 421 6.42 -15.46 10.25
C PRO A 421 5.31 -16.24 10.97
N HIS A 422 5.34 -17.59 10.99
CA HIS A 422 4.42 -18.37 11.83
C HIS A 422 4.66 -18.07 13.31
N THR A 423 5.92 -17.96 13.73
CA THR A 423 6.28 -17.60 15.10
C THR A 423 5.91 -16.15 15.40
N ALA A 424 6.20 -15.22 14.49
CA ALA A 424 5.86 -13.80 14.65
C ALA A 424 4.34 -13.59 14.76
N GLY A 425 3.54 -14.26 13.92
CA GLY A 425 2.09 -14.24 14.02
C GLY A 425 1.56 -14.86 15.30
N THR A 426 2.16 -15.95 15.77
CA THR A 426 1.81 -16.55 17.08
C THR A 426 2.12 -15.59 18.24
N ALA A 427 3.27 -14.92 18.22
CA ALA A 427 3.60 -13.90 19.20
C ALA A 427 2.61 -12.71 19.15
N ALA A 428 2.16 -12.32 17.96
CA ALA A 428 1.12 -11.31 17.79
C ALA A 428 -0.22 -11.75 18.38
N LEU A 429 -0.64 -13.01 18.20
CA LEU A 429 -1.83 -13.55 18.87
C LEU A 429 -1.68 -13.51 20.39
N MET A 430 -0.51 -13.87 20.93
CA MET A 430 -0.25 -13.83 22.36
C MET A 430 -0.28 -12.40 22.91
N ARG A 431 0.29 -11.44 22.20
CA ARG A 431 0.23 -10.01 22.55
C ARG A 431 -1.18 -9.47 22.48
N SER A 432 -1.96 -9.82 21.45
CA SER A 432 -3.37 -9.48 21.35
C SER A 432 -4.18 -10.02 22.54
N ALA A 433 -3.85 -11.21 23.02
CA ALA A 433 -4.50 -11.82 24.17
C ALA A 433 -4.03 -11.24 25.51
N ALA A 434 -2.76 -10.89 25.63
CA ALA A 434 -2.11 -10.40 26.85
C ALA A 434 -1.04 -9.33 26.49
N PRO A 435 -1.44 -8.08 26.31
CA PRO A 435 -0.57 -7.03 25.80
C PRO A 435 0.62 -6.68 26.69
N ASP A 436 0.44 -6.82 28.00
CA ASP A 436 1.49 -6.49 28.99
C ASP A 436 2.49 -7.64 29.22
N LEU A 437 2.36 -8.73 28.44
CA LEU A 437 3.25 -9.90 28.56
C LEU A 437 4.68 -9.50 28.22
N SER A 438 5.63 -9.77 29.10
CA SER A 438 7.05 -9.54 28.79
C SER A 438 7.55 -10.48 27.69
N VAL A 439 8.66 -10.12 27.04
CA VAL A 439 9.26 -10.98 25.98
C VAL A 439 9.69 -12.33 26.57
N ASP A 440 10.18 -12.33 27.82
CA ASP A 440 10.60 -13.57 28.50
C ASP A 440 9.41 -14.47 28.81
N GLU A 441 8.32 -13.94 29.37
CA GLU A 441 7.08 -14.71 29.64
C GLU A 441 6.47 -15.24 28.34
N LEU A 442 6.53 -14.44 27.25
CA LEU A 442 6.05 -14.87 25.95
C LEU A 442 6.92 -16.03 25.42
N PHE A 443 8.23 -15.88 25.50
CA PHE A 443 9.14 -16.94 25.06
C PHE A 443 8.97 -18.22 25.89
N ASP A 444 8.89 -18.10 27.22
CA ASP A 444 8.66 -19.24 28.12
C ASP A 444 7.33 -19.95 27.76
N ALA A 445 6.27 -19.19 27.46
CA ALA A 445 5.02 -19.78 27.05
C ALA A 445 5.13 -20.51 25.70
N LEU A 446 5.81 -19.93 24.71
CA LEU A 446 6.09 -20.58 23.42
C LEU A 446 6.91 -21.87 23.63
N ALA A 447 7.98 -21.81 24.39
CA ALA A 447 8.88 -22.93 24.63
C ALA A 447 8.16 -24.07 25.39
N ASP A 448 7.47 -23.77 26.48
CA ASP A 448 6.82 -24.75 27.34
C ASP A 448 5.66 -25.47 26.63
N THR A 449 4.96 -24.78 25.69
CA THR A 449 3.79 -25.32 24.99
C THR A 449 4.09 -25.86 23.60
N SER A 450 5.34 -25.76 23.14
CA SER A 450 5.78 -26.29 21.87
C SER A 450 5.59 -27.81 21.80
N PHE A 451 5.13 -28.28 20.64
CA PHE A 451 5.03 -29.69 20.34
C PHE A 451 6.43 -30.30 20.26
N TRP A 452 6.66 -31.36 21.04
CA TRP A 452 7.90 -32.09 21.08
C TRP A 452 7.75 -33.45 20.42
N ASP A 453 8.72 -33.83 19.59
CA ASP A 453 8.76 -35.12 18.92
C ASP A 453 10.09 -35.82 19.25
N ASP A 454 10.04 -36.85 20.10
CA ASP A 454 11.20 -37.62 20.52
C ASP A 454 11.92 -38.33 19.33
N ARG A 455 11.26 -38.41 18.15
CA ARG A 455 11.88 -38.95 16.93
C ARG A 455 12.94 -38.01 16.36
N ASN A 456 12.77 -36.71 16.57
CA ASN A 456 13.68 -35.67 16.08
C ASN A 456 14.86 -35.46 17.03
N ALA A 457 14.63 -35.57 18.35
CA ALA A 457 15.62 -35.20 19.34
C ALA A 457 15.41 -35.94 20.67
N PRO A 458 16.45 -36.52 21.28
CA PRO A 458 16.37 -37.15 22.59
C PRO A 458 16.37 -36.10 23.74
N ASP A 459 16.97 -34.94 23.53
CA ASP A 459 17.19 -33.91 24.56
C ASP A 459 16.49 -32.61 24.14
N ARG A 460 15.86 -31.91 25.10
CA ARG A 460 15.15 -30.63 24.89
C ARG A 460 15.85 -29.50 25.69
N PRO A 461 16.27 -28.39 25.07
CA PRO A 461 16.15 -28.06 23.64
C PRO A 461 17.16 -28.83 22.77
N ASP A 462 16.74 -29.10 21.51
CA ASP A 462 17.58 -29.74 20.50
C ASP A 462 18.24 -28.72 19.58
N THR A 463 19.42 -29.01 19.06
CA THR A 463 20.21 -28.09 18.23
C THR A 463 19.62 -27.74 16.88
N ARG A 464 18.54 -28.39 16.45
CA ARG A 464 17.87 -28.11 15.18
C ARG A 464 16.35 -27.96 15.31
N PHE A 465 15.77 -28.52 16.39
CA PHE A 465 14.36 -28.46 16.69
C PHE A 465 14.03 -27.39 17.77
N GLY A 466 15.06 -26.94 18.49
CA GLY A 466 14.89 -26.02 19.62
C GLY A 466 14.09 -26.66 20.76
N HIS A 467 13.18 -25.90 21.34
CA HIS A 467 12.20 -26.38 22.31
C HIS A 467 11.04 -27.17 21.68
N GLY A 468 11.03 -27.30 20.33
CA GLY A 468 9.98 -27.98 19.57
C GLY A 468 9.27 -27.07 18.58
N ARG A 469 8.27 -27.61 17.88
CA ARG A 469 7.42 -26.83 16.97
C ARG A 469 6.37 -26.07 17.76
N ILE A 470 6.26 -24.77 17.51
CA ILE A 470 5.26 -23.92 18.17
C ILE A 470 3.83 -24.49 18.05
N ASN A 471 3.02 -24.27 19.06
CA ASN A 471 1.58 -24.47 19.06
C ASN A 471 0.91 -23.15 19.43
N ALA A 472 0.32 -22.47 18.44
CA ALA A 472 -0.27 -21.15 18.63
C ALA A 472 -1.46 -21.19 19.62
N TYR A 473 -2.25 -22.28 19.58
CA TYR A 473 -3.39 -22.41 20.49
C TYR A 473 -2.94 -22.56 21.95
N GLU A 474 -2.06 -23.51 22.23
CA GLU A 474 -1.61 -23.78 23.61
C GLU A 474 -0.84 -22.57 24.18
N ALA A 475 0.02 -21.93 23.36
CA ALA A 475 0.77 -20.75 23.78
C ALA A 475 -0.15 -19.55 24.09
N THR A 476 -1.12 -19.27 23.20
CA THR A 476 -2.06 -18.18 23.40
C THR A 476 -3.03 -18.49 24.56
N ALA A 477 -3.54 -19.70 24.68
CA ALA A 477 -4.41 -20.11 25.77
C ALA A 477 -3.75 -19.97 27.15
N ARG A 478 -2.44 -20.29 27.24
CA ARG A 478 -1.66 -20.15 28.47
C ARG A 478 -1.58 -18.72 28.98
N VAL A 479 -1.49 -17.74 28.06
CA VAL A 479 -1.33 -16.32 28.39
C VAL A 479 -2.62 -15.52 28.27
N ALA A 480 -3.70 -16.11 27.71
CA ALA A 480 -4.93 -15.39 27.44
C ALA A 480 -5.56 -14.83 28.71
N VAL A 481 -5.78 -13.54 28.70
CA VAL A 481 -6.56 -12.88 29.76
C VAL A 481 -8.05 -13.07 29.44
N HIS A 482 -8.73 -13.88 30.25
CA HIS A 482 -10.18 -14.15 30.12
C HIS A 482 -11.05 -13.08 30.79
N SER A 483 -10.50 -11.89 31.03
CA SER A 483 -11.17 -10.75 31.66
C SER A 483 -10.97 -9.48 30.84
N GLY A 484 -11.84 -8.51 31.04
CA GLY A 484 -11.78 -7.24 30.30
C GLY A 484 -12.99 -6.37 30.49
N ILE A 485 -13.17 -5.46 29.56
CA ILE A 485 -14.36 -4.62 29.42
C ILE A 485 -15.06 -4.89 28.09
N SER A 486 -16.37 -4.80 28.08
CA SER A 486 -17.19 -4.70 26.88
C SER A 486 -18.19 -3.57 27.09
N GLY A 487 -18.38 -2.69 26.12
CA GLY A 487 -19.20 -1.52 26.35
C GLY A 487 -19.92 -1.03 25.11
N MET A 488 -20.75 -0.03 25.34
CA MET A 488 -21.47 0.68 24.28
C MET A 488 -21.45 2.17 24.57
N VAL A 489 -21.11 2.94 23.57
CA VAL A 489 -21.21 4.41 23.58
C VAL A 489 -22.52 4.79 22.89
N THR A 490 -23.33 5.60 23.56
CA THR A 490 -24.64 6.01 23.05
C THR A 490 -24.83 7.52 23.18
N ALA A 491 -25.65 8.11 22.32
CA ALA A 491 -26.13 9.48 22.47
C ALA A 491 -27.15 9.55 23.63
N GLY A 492 -26.82 10.29 24.69
CA GLY A 492 -27.57 10.27 25.95
C GLY A 492 -29.04 10.72 25.85
N ALA A 493 -29.37 11.54 24.87
CA ALA A 493 -30.74 12.02 24.65
C ALA A 493 -31.63 11.03 23.89
N THR A 494 -31.11 10.25 22.99
CA THR A 494 -31.87 9.34 22.09
C THR A 494 -31.57 7.87 22.36
N GLY A 495 -30.41 7.55 22.94
CA GLY A 495 -29.94 6.17 23.11
C GLY A 495 -29.36 5.59 21.82
N ASP A 496 -29.24 6.37 20.74
CA ASP A 496 -28.66 5.90 19.49
C ASP A 496 -27.16 5.56 19.66
N PRO A 497 -26.67 4.51 18.99
CA PRO A 497 -25.26 4.13 19.07
C PRO A 497 -24.36 5.22 18.48
N VAL A 498 -23.18 5.41 19.10
CA VAL A 498 -22.16 6.36 18.66
C VAL A 498 -20.93 5.60 18.21
N GLY A 499 -20.78 5.43 16.90
CA GLY A 499 -19.63 4.79 16.28
C GLY A 499 -18.44 5.76 16.13
N ARG A 500 -17.24 5.20 16.02
CA ARG A 500 -15.97 5.92 15.87
C ARG A 500 -15.68 6.88 17.03
N ALA A 501 -16.15 6.58 18.23
CA ALA A 501 -15.74 7.25 19.44
C ALA A 501 -14.38 6.68 19.90
N THR A 502 -13.46 7.55 20.27
CA THR A 502 -12.18 7.17 20.87
C THR A 502 -12.42 6.85 22.34
N VAL A 503 -12.00 5.67 22.77
CA VAL A 503 -12.07 5.21 24.16
C VAL A 503 -10.66 4.95 24.66
N GLU A 504 -10.19 5.80 25.57
CA GLU A 504 -8.89 5.63 26.23
C GLU A 504 -9.09 4.91 27.56
N VAL A 505 -8.27 3.89 27.81
CA VAL A 505 -8.32 3.06 29.03
C VAL A 505 -7.04 3.25 29.82
N SER A 506 -7.15 3.66 31.07
CA SER A 506 -6.03 3.87 32.00
C SER A 506 -6.25 3.08 33.31
N PRO A 507 -5.23 2.47 33.93
CA PRO A 507 -3.85 2.37 33.46
C PRO A 507 -3.70 1.42 32.26
N GLY A 508 -2.59 1.53 31.52
CA GLY A 508 -2.26 0.68 30.38
C GLY A 508 -2.30 1.41 29.03
N ASP A 509 -2.66 2.70 29.02
CA ASP A 509 -2.63 3.66 27.89
C ASP A 509 -3.18 3.08 26.57
N ARG A 510 -4.29 2.35 26.65
CA ARG A 510 -4.95 1.77 25.47
C ARG A 510 -5.94 2.72 24.88
N THR A 511 -5.91 2.83 23.58
CA THR A 511 -6.89 3.57 22.80
C THR A 511 -7.69 2.60 21.94
N LEU A 512 -9.02 2.65 22.04
CA LEU A 512 -9.95 1.87 21.26
C LEU A 512 -10.82 2.83 20.44
N THR A 513 -11.41 2.31 19.37
CA THR A 513 -12.42 3.03 18.59
C THR A 513 -13.72 2.21 18.60
N THR A 514 -14.88 2.85 18.83
CA THR A 514 -16.16 2.16 18.79
C THR A 514 -16.55 1.77 17.37
N ASP A 515 -17.12 0.59 17.22
CA ASP A 515 -17.73 0.11 15.99
C ASP A 515 -18.93 0.98 15.56
N ALA A 516 -19.47 0.75 14.37
CA ALA A 516 -20.60 1.53 13.84
C ALA A 516 -21.86 1.45 14.70
N ASP A 517 -22.03 0.37 15.45
CA ASP A 517 -23.11 0.15 16.41
C ASP A 517 -22.80 0.68 17.82
N GLY A 518 -21.69 1.43 17.97
CA GLY A 518 -21.28 2.03 19.23
C GLY A 518 -20.60 1.07 20.21
N THR A 519 -20.40 -0.19 19.84
CA THR A 519 -19.77 -1.18 20.71
C THR A 519 -18.24 -1.02 20.75
N PHE A 520 -17.66 -1.37 21.90
CA PHE A 520 -16.21 -1.49 22.08
C PHE A 520 -15.90 -2.57 23.12
N GLY A 521 -14.70 -3.12 23.05
CA GLY A 521 -14.24 -4.07 24.05
C GLY A 521 -12.75 -4.31 23.95
N THR A 522 -12.15 -4.64 25.11
CA THR A 522 -10.75 -5.06 25.16
C THR A 522 -10.51 -5.97 26.35
N ARG A 523 -9.49 -6.82 26.23
CA ARG A 523 -9.04 -7.69 27.31
C ARG A 523 -8.14 -6.90 28.26
N LEU A 524 -8.39 -7.03 29.57
CA LEU A 524 -7.65 -6.34 30.62
C LEU A 524 -7.40 -7.30 31.76
N ALA A 525 -6.25 -7.18 32.41
CA ALA A 525 -5.96 -7.88 33.66
C ALA A 525 -6.99 -7.49 34.74
N PRO A 526 -7.26 -8.34 35.71
CA PRO A 526 -8.08 -7.94 36.87
C PRO A 526 -7.50 -6.70 37.55
N GLY A 527 -8.34 -5.67 37.70
CA GLY A 527 -7.90 -4.37 38.23
C GLY A 527 -9.00 -3.32 38.19
N THR A 528 -8.66 -2.10 38.51
CA THR A 528 -9.56 -0.94 38.42
C THR A 528 -9.05 0.03 37.36
N TYR A 529 -9.92 0.41 36.44
CA TYR A 529 -9.63 1.21 35.28
C TYR A 529 -10.48 2.48 35.22
N GLU A 530 -10.00 3.47 34.51
CA GLU A 530 -10.74 4.66 34.10
C GLU A 530 -10.83 4.68 32.58
N LEU A 531 -12.00 5.01 32.04
CA LEU A 531 -12.20 5.23 30.62
C LEU A 531 -12.45 6.70 30.35
N SER A 532 -11.74 7.28 29.39
CA SER A 532 -12.05 8.58 28.80
C SER A 532 -12.60 8.35 27.39
N VAL A 533 -13.78 8.90 27.12
CA VAL A 533 -14.44 8.70 25.83
C VAL A 533 -14.66 10.04 25.17
N SER A 534 -14.18 10.17 23.95
CA SER A 534 -14.30 11.40 23.15
C SER A 534 -14.73 11.09 21.72
N VAL A 535 -15.58 11.95 21.16
CA VAL A 535 -15.98 11.91 19.75
C VAL A 535 -16.47 13.27 19.30
N PHE A 536 -16.15 13.64 18.08
CA PHE A 536 -16.61 14.91 17.53
C PHE A 536 -18.12 15.07 17.56
N GLY A 537 -18.61 16.19 18.13
CA GLY A 537 -20.05 16.48 18.26
C GLY A 537 -20.62 16.13 19.62
N PHE A 538 -19.83 15.58 20.52
CA PHE A 538 -20.24 15.25 21.89
C PHE A 538 -19.28 15.85 22.91
N GLU A 539 -19.76 15.98 24.14
CA GLU A 539 -18.91 16.30 25.29
C GLU A 539 -18.14 15.06 25.71
N ASP A 540 -16.86 15.23 26.07
CA ASP A 540 -16.02 14.15 26.56
C ASP A 540 -16.62 13.56 27.85
N ALA A 541 -16.61 12.23 27.96
CA ALA A 541 -17.09 11.51 29.13
C ALA A 541 -15.96 10.74 29.79
N ARG A 542 -16.05 10.62 31.14
CA ARG A 542 -15.17 9.76 31.94
C ARG A 542 -15.97 8.78 32.75
N VAL A 543 -15.51 7.53 32.77
CA VAL A 543 -16.06 6.48 33.60
C VAL A 543 -14.96 5.96 34.51
N SER A 544 -15.02 6.36 35.77
CA SER A 544 -14.03 5.94 36.77
C SER A 544 -14.48 4.66 37.48
N ASP A 545 -13.54 4.02 38.21
CA ASP A 545 -13.76 2.85 39.05
C ASP A 545 -14.36 1.64 38.31
N VAL A 546 -13.97 1.43 37.04
CA VAL A 546 -14.36 0.25 36.28
C VAL A 546 -13.56 -0.95 36.78
N VAL A 547 -14.19 -1.80 37.57
CA VAL A 547 -13.56 -2.98 38.18
C VAL A 547 -13.65 -4.15 37.20
N VAL A 548 -12.52 -4.62 36.72
CA VAL A 548 -12.38 -5.86 35.95
C VAL A 548 -12.07 -7.00 36.93
N SER A 549 -12.93 -8.02 36.97
CA SER A 549 -12.74 -9.21 37.77
C SER A 549 -12.15 -10.34 36.94
N ALA A 550 -11.37 -11.25 37.56
CA ALA A 550 -10.81 -12.40 36.85
C ALA A 550 -11.89 -13.24 36.18
N ASN A 551 -11.61 -13.68 34.95
CA ASN A 551 -12.52 -14.51 34.12
C ASN A 551 -13.90 -13.87 33.87
N SER A 552 -13.97 -12.55 33.75
CA SER A 552 -15.22 -11.82 33.52
C SER A 552 -15.00 -10.56 32.72
N PHE A 553 -15.86 -10.30 31.74
CA PHE A 553 -15.94 -9.01 31.06
C PHE A 553 -16.92 -8.11 31.81
N THR A 554 -16.43 -6.92 32.18
CA THR A 554 -17.24 -5.91 32.86
C THR A 554 -17.96 -5.06 31.82
N PRO A 555 -19.30 -5.05 31.80
CA PRO A 555 -20.08 -4.24 30.89
C PRO A 555 -19.98 -2.74 31.26
N VAL A 556 -19.71 -1.86 30.28
CA VAL A 556 -19.62 -0.43 30.46
C VAL A 556 -20.56 0.29 29.50
N ALA A 557 -21.43 1.14 30.00
CA ALA A 557 -22.30 2.00 29.19
C ALA A 557 -21.86 3.45 29.31
N VAL A 558 -21.63 4.10 28.18
CA VAL A 558 -21.15 5.48 28.14
C VAL A 558 -22.13 6.38 27.37
N PRO A 559 -23.08 7.02 28.04
CA PRO A 559 -23.97 7.97 27.37
C PRO A 559 -23.27 9.32 27.21
N LEU A 560 -23.07 9.76 25.97
CA LEU A 560 -22.46 11.05 25.62
C LEU A 560 -23.54 12.11 25.42
N GLN A 561 -23.25 13.35 25.85
CA GLN A 561 -24.13 14.49 25.60
C GLN A 561 -23.66 15.25 24.34
N HIS A 562 -24.58 15.60 23.45
CA HIS A 562 -24.25 16.45 22.30
C HIS A 562 -23.75 17.82 22.76
N VAL A 563 -22.66 18.27 22.16
CA VAL A 563 -22.26 19.69 22.30
C VAL A 563 -23.27 20.60 21.57
N PRO A 564 -23.46 21.85 22.01
CA PRO A 564 -24.30 22.80 21.31
C PRO A 564 -23.87 22.91 19.84
N SER A 565 -24.78 22.61 18.94
CA SER A 565 -24.50 22.52 17.49
C SER A 565 -25.44 23.41 16.69
N GLY A 566 -25.01 23.80 15.50
CA GLY A 566 -25.79 24.50 14.50
C GLY A 566 -25.83 23.75 13.17
N GLN A 567 -26.46 24.36 12.19
CA GLN A 567 -26.55 23.84 10.83
C GLN A 567 -25.63 24.66 9.90
N LEU A 568 -24.88 23.98 9.02
CA LEU A 568 -24.14 24.63 7.93
C LEU A 568 -24.87 24.36 6.61
N THR A 569 -25.28 25.44 5.93
CA THR A 569 -26.02 25.37 4.65
C THR A 569 -25.31 26.21 3.61
N GLY A 570 -25.65 26.00 2.35
CA GLY A 570 -25.14 26.87 1.27
C GLY A 570 -25.50 26.38 -0.11
N THR A 571 -24.91 27.05 -1.09
CA THR A 571 -25.05 26.71 -2.50
C THR A 571 -23.67 26.64 -3.14
N VAL A 572 -23.48 25.67 -4.00
CA VAL A 572 -22.34 25.55 -4.90
C VAL A 572 -22.81 25.89 -6.30
N VAL A 573 -22.24 26.90 -6.92
CA VAL A 573 -22.63 27.37 -8.24
C VAL A 573 -21.45 27.38 -9.20
N PHE A 574 -21.75 27.31 -10.48
CA PHE A 574 -20.76 27.44 -11.54
C PHE A 574 -20.57 28.93 -11.89
N ASP A 575 -19.31 29.38 -12.00
CA ASP A 575 -18.92 30.79 -12.16
C ASP A 575 -19.56 31.47 -13.36
N GLU A 576 -19.57 30.83 -14.51
CA GLU A 576 -20.03 31.46 -15.77
C GLU A 576 -21.55 31.52 -15.93
N SER A 577 -22.28 30.64 -15.30
CA SER A 577 -23.73 30.50 -15.48
C SER A 577 -24.56 30.81 -14.24
N GLY A 578 -23.94 30.78 -13.04
CA GLY A 578 -24.64 30.82 -11.76
C GLY A 578 -25.56 29.61 -11.49
N HIS A 579 -25.48 28.56 -12.31
CA HIS A 579 -26.24 27.34 -12.10
C HIS A 579 -25.67 26.52 -10.96
N GLY A 580 -26.55 25.82 -10.25
CA GLY A 580 -26.11 24.92 -9.17
C GLY A 580 -25.22 23.78 -9.70
N VAL A 581 -24.10 23.49 -8.98
CA VAL A 581 -23.24 22.35 -9.27
C VAL A 581 -23.71 21.18 -8.43
N PRO A 582 -24.21 20.10 -9.02
CA PRO A 582 -24.60 18.88 -8.29
C PRO A 582 -23.37 18.05 -7.93
N ASN A 583 -23.51 17.24 -6.89
CA ASN A 583 -22.50 16.28 -6.46
C ASN A 583 -21.15 16.87 -6.03
N ALA A 584 -21.07 18.16 -5.78
CA ALA A 584 -19.91 18.75 -5.15
C ALA A 584 -19.85 18.28 -3.68
N THR A 585 -18.70 17.85 -3.22
CA THR A 585 -18.47 17.43 -1.84
C THR A 585 -18.02 18.64 -1.03
N ILE A 586 -18.75 18.97 0.02
CA ILE A 586 -18.43 20.05 0.93
C ILE A 586 -17.95 19.43 2.24
N ARG A 587 -16.75 19.80 2.71
CA ARG A 587 -16.13 19.27 3.92
C ARG A 587 -15.82 20.36 4.92
N VAL A 588 -16.02 20.05 6.17
CA VAL A 588 -15.53 20.85 7.30
C VAL A 588 -14.13 20.35 7.63
N LEU A 589 -13.13 21.22 7.52
CA LEU A 589 -11.72 20.90 7.77
C LEU A 589 -11.37 21.06 9.26
N ASP A 590 -10.22 20.53 9.64
CA ASP A 590 -9.67 20.63 11.00
C ASP A 590 -10.59 19.99 12.06
N VAL A 591 -11.32 18.96 11.67
CA VAL A 591 -12.16 18.17 12.57
C VAL A 591 -11.74 16.70 12.56
N PRO A 592 -11.82 15.99 13.68
CA PRO A 592 -11.27 14.64 13.81
C PRO A 592 -11.99 13.55 12.99
N ARG A 593 -13.10 13.89 12.34
CA ARG A 593 -13.84 12.95 11.47
C ARG A 593 -14.33 13.65 10.22
N ASP A 594 -14.67 12.89 9.19
CA ASP A 594 -15.30 13.43 7.98
C ASP A 594 -16.68 14.00 8.31
N VAL A 595 -16.78 15.31 8.26
CA VAL A 595 -18.03 16.09 8.41
C VAL A 595 -18.31 16.73 7.07
N SER A 596 -19.08 16.07 6.25
CA SER A 596 -19.30 16.46 4.86
C SER A 596 -20.76 16.35 4.42
N ALA A 597 -21.07 16.97 3.31
CA ALA A 597 -22.32 16.81 2.58
C ALA A 597 -22.05 16.92 1.08
N THR A 598 -22.96 16.39 0.28
CA THR A 598 -22.93 16.51 -1.17
C THR A 598 -24.03 17.48 -1.62
N SER A 599 -23.72 18.38 -2.56
CA SER A 599 -24.69 19.30 -3.12
C SER A 599 -25.74 18.57 -3.97
N GLY A 600 -26.98 19.02 -3.87
CA GLY A 600 -28.08 18.53 -4.69
C GLY A 600 -28.06 19.07 -6.15
N ALA A 601 -29.04 18.68 -6.95
CA ALA A 601 -29.17 19.11 -8.36
C ALA A 601 -29.24 20.63 -8.55
N ASP A 602 -29.68 21.35 -7.54
CA ASP A 602 -29.75 22.81 -7.52
C ASP A 602 -28.50 23.47 -6.88
N GLY A 603 -27.49 22.67 -6.60
CA GLY A 603 -26.25 23.08 -5.94
C GLY A 603 -26.39 23.31 -4.43
N ARG A 604 -27.58 23.12 -3.84
CA ARG A 604 -27.77 23.30 -2.40
C ARG A 604 -27.23 22.15 -1.58
N TYR A 605 -26.69 22.47 -0.42
CA TYR A 605 -26.23 21.48 0.55
C TYR A 605 -26.61 21.85 1.98
N THR A 606 -26.61 20.86 2.85
CA THR A 606 -26.84 21.03 4.28
C THR A 606 -26.01 20.02 5.05
N ILE A 607 -25.21 20.48 6.00
CA ILE A 607 -24.54 19.66 7.02
C ILE A 607 -25.28 19.94 8.34
N PRO A 608 -26.12 19.03 8.82
CA PRO A 608 -26.79 19.16 10.11
C PRO A 608 -25.81 18.90 11.25
N LEU A 609 -26.01 19.48 12.40
CA LEU A 609 -25.29 19.17 13.64
C LEU A 609 -23.77 19.36 13.57
N VAL A 610 -23.33 20.51 13.11
CA VAL A 610 -21.94 20.96 13.25
C VAL A 610 -21.80 21.64 14.60
N PRO A 611 -20.85 21.24 15.48
CA PRO A 611 -20.62 21.91 16.75
C PRO A 611 -20.42 23.41 16.60
N ALA A 612 -20.87 24.20 17.54
CA ALA A 612 -20.63 25.64 17.52
C ALA A 612 -19.13 25.93 17.58
N GLY A 613 -18.60 26.69 16.61
CA GLY A 613 -17.15 26.92 16.50
C GLY A 613 -16.77 27.63 15.23
N ASN A 614 -15.46 27.82 15.03
CA ASN A 614 -14.88 28.39 13.82
C ASN A 614 -14.24 27.28 13.00
N TYR A 615 -14.65 27.16 11.75
CA TYR A 615 -14.19 26.12 10.85
C TYR A 615 -13.72 26.68 9.53
N ALA A 616 -12.80 25.96 8.87
CA ALA A 616 -12.56 26.09 7.45
C ALA A 616 -13.44 25.09 6.72
N VAL A 617 -14.08 25.53 5.64
CA VAL A 617 -14.96 24.69 4.83
C VAL A 617 -14.45 24.70 3.40
N GLU A 618 -14.18 23.54 2.86
CA GLU A 618 -13.79 23.35 1.47
C GLU A 618 -14.91 22.76 0.64
N VAL A 619 -14.79 22.93 -0.65
CA VAL A 619 -15.66 22.27 -1.64
C VAL A 619 -14.76 21.59 -2.65
N ASP A 620 -15.09 20.37 -3.04
CA ASP A 620 -14.39 19.60 -4.07
C ASP A 620 -15.37 19.04 -5.10
N HIS A 621 -14.93 19.03 -6.36
CA HIS A 621 -15.66 18.39 -7.45
C HIS A 621 -14.69 18.00 -8.58
N PRO A 622 -14.76 16.76 -9.13
CA PRO A 622 -13.78 16.24 -10.10
C PRO A 622 -13.63 17.06 -11.39
N SER A 623 -14.66 17.83 -11.77
CA SER A 623 -14.70 18.60 -13.04
C SER A 623 -14.50 20.10 -12.84
N PHE A 624 -14.21 20.56 -11.63
CA PHE A 624 -14.10 21.97 -11.33
C PHE A 624 -12.90 22.28 -10.45
N THR A 625 -12.33 23.44 -10.62
CA THR A 625 -11.32 23.97 -9.71
C THR A 625 -12.02 24.55 -8.48
N ALA A 626 -11.66 24.08 -7.31
CA ALA A 626 -12.18 24.57 -6.05
C ALA A 626 -11.57 25.93 -5.68
N PRO A 627 -12.34 26.84 -5.07
CA PRO A 627 -11.78 28.02 -4.42
C PRO A 627 -11.03 27.64 -3.13
N GLU A 628 -10.24 28.58 -2.60
CA GLU A 628 -9.65 28.45 -1.28
C GLU A 628 -10.72 28.17 -0.20
N PRO A 629 -10.42 27.37 0.84
CA PRO A 629 -11.37 27.07 1.90
C PRO A 629 -11.94 28.33 2.57
N SER A 630 -13.25 28.35 2.76
CA SER A 630 -13.98 29.48 3.36
C SER A 630 -14.05 29.35 4.89
N ARG A 631 -13.69 30.38 5.64
CA ARG A 631 -13.82 30.40 7.10
C ARG A 631 -15.24 30.76 7.51
N VAL A 632 -15.87 29.96 8.35
CA VAL A 632 -17.23 30.14 8.85
C VAL A 632 -17.29 30.01 10.37
N THR A 633 -18.21 30.75 11.01
CA THR A 633 -18.52 30.58 12.43
C THR A 633 -19.88 29.93 12.54
N VAL A 634 -19.93 28.69 13.02
CA VAL A 634 -21.19 27.99 13.32
C VAL A 634 -21.67 28.40 14.72
N THR A 635 -22.90 28.84 14.81
CA THR A 635 -23.52 29.23 16.09
C THR A 635 -24.49 28.13 16.56
N ALA A 636 -24.55 27.91 17.86
CA ALA A 636 -25.49 26.95 18.46
C ALA A 636 -26.92 27.25 18.02
N GLU A 637 -27.69 26.23 17.68
CA GLU A 637 -29.11 26.31 17.26
C GLU A 637 -29.37 27.23 16.04
N GLY A 638 -28.28 27.73 15.39
CA GLY A 638 -28.33 28.64 14.24
C GLY A 638 -28.09 27.89 12.92
N SER A 639 -28.42 28.61 11.82
CA SER A 639 -28.01 28.17 10.48
C SER A 639 -26.93 29.12 9.96
N THR A 640 -25.77 28.63 9.65
CA THR A 640 -24.65 29.33 9.04
C THR A 640 -24.62 29.04 7.56
N THR A 641 -24.38 30.05 6.72
CA THR A 641 -24.35 29.87 5.27
C THR A 641 -22.92 30.01 4.73
N ALA A 642 -22.48 29.05 3.94
CA ALA A 642 -21.25 29.11 3.14
C ALA A 642 -21.58 28.79 1.69
N ASN A 643 -21.37 29.77 0.78
CA ASN A 643 -21.59 29.57 -0.64
C ASN A 643 -20.25 29.47 -1.36
N PHE A 644 -20.21 28.63 -2.39
CA PHE A 644 -19.01 28.39 -3.18
C PHE A 644 -19.31 28.62 -4.66
N THR A 645 -18.33 29.21 -5.36
CA THR A 645 -18.34 29.35 -6.80
C THR A 645 -17.15 28.53 -7.35
N LEU A 646 -17.44 27.58 -8.22
CA LEU A 646 -16.44 26.71 -8.85
C LEU A 646 -16.18 27.17 -10.28
N THR A 647 -14.94 27.11 -10.71
CA THR A 647 -14.52 27.30 -12.10
C THR A 647 -14.30 25.95 -12.78
N ARG A 648 -14.67 25.84 -14.07
CA ARG A 648 -14.49 24.57 -14.78
C ARG A 648 -13.02 24.25 -14.92
N GLN A 649 -12.64 23.05 -14.52
CA GLN A 649 -11.29 22.53 -14.72
C GLN A 649 -11.21 21.91 -16.12
N PRO A 650 -10.15 22.18 -16.91
CA PRO A 650 -9.95 21.46 -18.16
C PRO A 650 -9.92 19.95 -17.88
N PRO A 651 -10.59 19.12 -18.71
CA PRO A 651 -10.59 17.68 -18.51
C PRO A 651 -9.16 17.14 -18.61
N SER A 652 -8.78 16.19 -17.77
CA SER A 652 -7.51 15.48 -17.94
C SER A 652 -7.56 14.59 -19.18
N VAL A 653 -6.45 14.56 -19.95
CA VAL A 653 -6.38 13.91 -21.25
C VAL A 653 -5.35 12.80 -21.24
N ALA A 654 -5.74 11.62 -21.75
CA ALA A 654 -4.77 10.58 -22.11
C ALA A 654 -4.35 10.74 -23.57
N ILE A 655 -3.07 10.73 -23.86
CA ILE A 655 -2.53 10.74 -25.22
C ILE A 655 -1.96 9.34 -25.51
N VAL A 656 -2.52 8.64 -26.47
CA VAL A 656 -2.02 7.33 -26.90
C VAL A 656 -1.30 7.48 -28.23
N SER A 657 -0.02 7.17 -28.26
CA SER A 657 0.82 7.28 -29.46
C SER A 657 1.89 6.20 -29.54
N TYR A 658 2.32 5.86 -30.75
CA TYR A 658 3.45 4.96 -30.97
C TYR A 658 4.37 5.43 -32.10
N PRO A 659 5.68 5.54 -31.89
CA PRO A 659 6.33 5.53 -30.55
C PRO A 659 5.90 6.74 -29.71
N GLU A 660 6.00 6.62 -28.39
CA GLU A 660 5.60 7.65 -27.41
C GLU A 660 6.23 9.03 -27.68
N SER A 661 7.43 9.05 -28.24
CA SER A 661 8.13 10.29 -28.60
C SER A 661 7.34 11.20 -29.56
N TYR A 662 6.37 10.67 -30.30
CA TYR A 662 5.51 11.50 -31.17
C TYR A 662 4.38 12.20 -30.39
N ALA A 663 4.09 11.78 -29.18
CA ALA A 663 3.13 12.46 -28.31
C ALA A 663 3.75 13.64 -27.55
N GLN A 664 5.09 13.65 -27.37
CA GLN A 664 5.78 14.70 -26.62
C GLN A 664 5.56 16.11 -27.19
N PRO A 665 5.61 16.36 -28.51
CA PRO A 665 5.30 17.68 -29.07
C PRO A 665 3.87 18.15 -28.75
N PHE A 666 2.89 17.26 -28.66
CA PHE A 666 1.55 17.63 -28.21
C PHE A 666 1.55 18.08 -26.75
N LEU A 667 2.28 17.37 -25.89
CA LEU A 667 2.39 17.75 -24.48
C LEU A 667 3.05 19.14 -24.36
N ASP A 668 4.19 19.34 -25.06
CA ASP A 668 5.03 20.54 -24.92
C ASP A 668 4.37 21.80 -25.55
N HIS A 669 3.72 21.66 -26.72
CA HIS A 669 3.27 22.80 -27.52
C HIS A 669 1.75 23.02 -27.51
N VAL A 670 0.98 22.04 -27.02
CA VAL A 670 -0.49 22.13 -27.00
C VAL A 670 -1.02 22.07 -25.58
N PHE A 671 -0.78 20.97 -24.85
CA PHE A 671 -1.44 20.73 -23.55
C PHE A 671 -0.84 21.56 -22.41
N THR A 672 0.48 21.53 -22.24
CA THR A 672 1.15 22.28 -21.18
C THR A 672 0.93 23.79 -21.26
N PRO A 673 1.05 24.44 -22.44
CA PRO A 673 0.77 25.88 -22.55
C PRO A 673 -0.68 26.26 -22.29
N ALA A 674 -1.62 25.35 -22.51
CA ALA A 674 -3.04 25.54 -22.25
C ALA A 674 -3.45 25.20 -20.81
N GLY A 675 -2.53 24.69 -19.99
CA GLY A 675 -2.85 24.25 -18.62
C GLY A 675 -3.76 23.02 -18.58
N ILE A 676 -3.82 22.21 -19.67
CA ILE A 676 -4.63 21.01 -19.74
C ILE A 676 -3.79 19.85 -19.20
N PRO A 677 -4.21 19.17 -18.12
CA PRO A 677 -3.51 18.00 -17.61
C PRO A 677 -3.52 16.87 -18.64
N ALA A 678 -2.35 16.44 -19.12
CA ALA A 678 -2.25 15.38 -20.09
C ALA A 678 -1.17 14.37 -19.74
N THR A 679 -1.43 13.08 -19.98
CA THR A 679 -0.51 11.97 -19.73
C THR A 679 -0.34 11.14 -20.98
N ILE A 680 0.92 10.82 -21.32
CA ILE A 680 1.26 9.99 -22.47
C ILE A 680 1.20 8.52 -22.03
N TYR A 681 0.51 7.71 -22.81
CA TYR A 681 0.40 6.27 -22.63
C TYR A 681 0.94 5.52 -23.83
N SER A 682 1.66 4.46 -23.54
CA SER A 682 2.08 3.51 -24.57
C SER A 682 0.89 2.66 -25.06
N TYR A 683 1.10 1.98 -26.17
CA TYR A 683 0.10 1.06 -26.72
C TYR A 683 -0.17 -0.17 -25.84
N SER A 684 0.72 -0.46 -24.87
CA SER A 684 0.54 -1.50 -23.86
C SER A 684 -0.37 -1.08 -22.71
N GLU A 685 -0.65 0.24 -22.56
CA GLU A 685 -1.35 0.85 -21.44
C GLU A 685 -2.73 1.43 -21.82
N LEU A 686 -3.34 0.94 -22.89
CA LEU A 686 -4.64 1.42 -23.38
C LEU A 686 -5.76 1.38 -22.34
N GLU A 687 -5.75 0.39 -21.45
CA GLU A 687 -6.74 0.26 -20.37
C GLU A 687 -6.60 1.38 -19.33
N GLN A 688 -5.37 1.86 -19.10
CA GLN A 688 -5.11 2.99 -18.19
C GLN A 688 -5.53 4.31 -18.85
N ALA A 689 -5.24 4.47 -20.14
CA ALA A 689 -5.68 5.64 -20.90
C ALA A 689 -7.21 5.82 -20.88
N ALA A 690 -7.97 4.72 -20.92
CA ALA A 690 -9.44 4.75 -20.87
C ALA A 690 -10.03 5.28 -19.54
N ARG A 691 -9.20 5.47 -18.50
CA ARG A 691 -9.63 6.07 -17.22
C ARG A 691 -9.71 7.60 -17.26
N HIS A 692 -9.13 8.23 -18.27
CA HIS A 692 -9.22 9.67 -18.44
C HIS A 692 -10.57 10.09 -19.06
N PRO A 693 -11.09 11.28 -18.73
CA PRO A 693 -12.31 11.84 -19.33
C PRO A 693 -12.24 11.95 -20.85
N VAL A 694 -11.05 12.15 -21.40
CA VAL A 694 -10.82 12.23 -22.84
C VAL A 694 -9.57 11.45 -23.20
N VAL A 695 -9.68 10.64 -24.25
CA VAL A 695 -8.57 9.89 -24.85
C VAL A 695 -8.28 10.42 -26.23
N VAL A 696 -7.07 10.93 -26.46
CA VAL A 696 -6.60 11.35 -27.77
C VAL A 696 -5.77 10.23 -28.37
N ILE A 697 -6.24 9.69 -29.47
CA ILE A 697 -5.52 8.70 -30.27
C ILE A 697 -4.68 9.43 -31.29
N GLY A 698 -3.40 9.51 -31.02
CA GLY A 698 -2.42 10.19 -31.86
C GLY A 698 -1.76 9.27 -32.87
N TYR A 699 -0.60 9.67 -33.27
CA TYR A 699 0.25 9.22 -34.36
C TYR A 699 0.52 7.70 -34.43
N ASN A 700 0.55 7.19 -35.66
CA ASN A 700 1.14 5.93 -36.13
C ASN A 700 0.76 4.63 -35.35
N ILE A 701 -0.47 4.25 -35.48
CA ILE A 701 -0.88 2.89 -35.18
C ILE A 701 -0.34 1.96 -36.29
N SER A 702 0.96 1.62 -36.24
CA SER A 702 1.55 0.78 -37.27
C SER A 702 1.07 -0.66 -37.18
N THR A 703 0.95 -1.31 -38.34
CA THR A 703 0.38 -2.64 -38.53
C THR A 703 1.13 -3.79 -37.83
N GLY A 704 2.25 -3.55 -37.13
CA GLY A 704 3.06 -4.59 -36.48
C GLY A 704 2.81 -4.78 -34.98
N THR A 705 2.26 -3.77 -34.30
CA THR A 705 2.04 -3.76 -32.84
C THR A 705 0.58 -3.65 -32.42
N TYR A 706 -0.33 -3.57 -33.39
CA TYR A 706 -1.75 -3.43 -33.16
C TYR A 706 -2.38 -4.70 -32.59
N ASN A 707 -2.84 -4.64 -31.35
CA ASN A 707 -3.69 -5.67 -30.78
C ASN A 707 -5.15 -5.21 -30.83
N ARG A 708 -5.93 -5.84 -31.70
CA ARG A 708 -7.35 -5.52 -31.95
C ARG A 708 -8.18 -5.57 -30.68
N ASP A 709 -7.97 -6.62 -29.89
CA ASP A 709 -8.81 -6.90 -28.72
C ASP A 709 -8.58 -5.90 -27.62
N ARG A 710 -7.34 -5.48 -27.40
CA ARG A 710 -7.01 -4.41 -26.43
C ARG A 710 -7.58 -3.05 -26.84
N PHE A 711 -7.52 -2.73 -28.13
CA PHE A 711 -8.08 -1.48 -28.61
C PHE A 711 -9.60 -1.46 -28.48
N GLN A 712 -10.25 -2.59 -28.76
CA GLN A 712 -11.69 -2.76 -28.57
C GLN A 712 -12.04 -2.65 -27.08
N ALA A 713 -11.28 -3.29 -26.19
CA ALA A 713 -11.49 -3.19 -24.75
C ALA A 713 -11.36 -1.73 -24.24
N MET A 714 -10.41 -0.95 -24.78
CA MET A 714 -10.31 0.48 -24.48
C MET A 714 -11.58 1.25 -24.93
N LEU A 715 -12.06 1.00 -26.16
CA LEU A 715 -13.29 1.65 -26.67
C LEU A 715 -14.51 1.26 -25.83
N ASP A 716 -14.62 -0.03 -25.47
CA ASP A 716 -15.69 -0.51 -24.60
C ASP A 716 -15.62 0.13 -23.20
N ALA A 717 -14.42 0.32 -22.66
CA ALA A 717 -14.21 1.01 -21.39
C ALA A 717 -14.55 2.50 -21.47
N THR A 718 -14.21 3.18 -22.59
CA THR A 718 -14.62 4.59 -22.78
C THR A 718 -16.13 4.72 -22.99
N ASP A 719 -16.77 3.80 -23.71
CA ASP A 719 -18.23 3.75 -23.81
C ASP A 719 -18.91 3.52 -22.45
N ALA A 720 -18.34 2.67 -21.61
CA ALA A 720 -18.87 2.39 -20.28
C ALA A 720 -18.69 3.56 -19.30
N SER A 721 -17.56 4.28 -19.36
CA SER A 721 -17.25 5.41 -18.50
C SER A 721 -17.84 6.74 -18.97
N GLY A 722 -18.29 6.82 -20.21
CA GLY A 722 -18.69 8.08 -20.86
C GLY A 722 -17.52 8.92 -21.38
N ALA A 723 -16.29 8.43 -21.28
CA ALA A 723 -15.09 9.15 -21.73
C ALA A 723 -15.13 9.40 -23.24
N GLY A 724 -14.77 10.62 -23.66
CA GLY A 724 -14.69 10.98 -25.06
C GLY A 724 -13.44 10.48 -25.75
N VAL A 725 -13.52 10.30 -27.08
CA VAL A 725 -12.36 9.87 -27.87
C VAL A 725 -12.12 10.81 -29.04
N LEU A 726 -10.92 11.40 -29.11
CA LEU A 726 -10.45 12.15 -30.27
C LEU A 726 -9.54 11.27 -31.11
N PHE A 727 -9.89 11.11 -32.39
CA PHE A 727 -9.02 10.43 -33.36
C PHE A 727 -8.31 11.49 -34.18
N LEU A 728 -7.00 11.55 -34.05
CA LEU A 728 -6.14 12.34 -34.94
C LEU A 728 -5.69 11.43 -36.08
N ASP A 729 -5.97 11.83 -37.30
CA ASP A 729 -5.54 11.04 -38.43
C ASP A 729 -4.06 11.17 -38.75
N TYR A 730 -3.46 10.06 -39.14
CA TYR A 730 -2.11 9.99 -39.68
C TYR A 730 -2.03 9.20 -40.98
N ALA A 731 -1.53 9.85 -41.96
CA ALA A 731 -1.65 9.44 -43.36
C ALA A 731 -0.50 8.59 -43.93
N THR A 732 0.48 8.14 -43.20
CA THR A 732 1.55 7.32 -43.78
C THR A 732 1.29 5.81 -43.63
N GLY A 733 0.54 5.25 -44.54
CA GLY A 733 0.36 3.80 -44.68
C GLY A 733 -0.71 3.21 -43.78
N THR A 734 -1.44 4.03 -43.03
CA THR A 734 -2.38 3.59 -42.01
C THR A 734 -3.86 3.71 -42.39
N LEU A 735 -4.20 3.95 -43.63
CA LEU A 735 -5.55 3.71 -44.17
C LEU A 735 -6.10 2.34 -43.77
N LYS A 736 -5.19 1.36 -43.57
CA LYS A 736 -5.50 0.06 -42.99
C LYS A 736 -5.87 0.14 -41.48
N GLY A 737 -5.37 1.09 -40.74
CA GLY A 737 -5.69 1.27 -39.31
C GLY A 737 -7.06 1.88 -39.08
N ILE A 738 -7.42 2.93 -39.84
CA ILE A 738 -8.73 3.59 -39.70
C ILE A 738 -9.84 2.77 -40.34
N GLY A 739 -9.58 2.10 -41.48
CA GLY A 739 -10.51 1.09 -42.01
C GLY A 739 -10.70 -0.08 -41.02
N GLN A 740 -9.74 -0.35 -40.14
CA GLN A 740 -9.93 -1.30 -39.06
C GLN A 740 -10.70 -0.71 -37.88
N LEU A 741 -10.47 0.55 -37.51
CA LEU A 741 -11.30 1.25 -36.54
C LEU A 741 -12.77 1.27 -36.94
N SER A 742 -13.07 1.58 -38.21
CA SER A 742 -14.44 1.50 -38.72
C SER A 742 -15.02 0.09 -38.66
N LYS A 743 -14.20 -0.97 -38.85
CA LYS A 743 -14.62 -2.36 -38.67
C LYS A 743 -14.85 -2.76 -37.21
N HIS A 744 -14.09 -2.17 -36.27
CA HIS A 744 -14.24 -2.48 -34.84
C HIS A 744 -15.43 -1.79 -34.20
N THR A 745 -15.74 -0.60 -34.66
CA THR A 745 -16.86 0.19 -34.12
C THR A 745 -18.18 -0.17 -34.75
N GLY A 746 -18.24 -1.18 -35.65
CA GLY A 746 -19.45 -1.52 -36.43
C GLY A 746 -19.85 -0.44 -37.42
N GLN A 747 -18.94 0.52 -37.69
CA GLN A 747 -19.18 1.67 -38.55
C GLN A 747 -19.07 1.27 -40.04
N PRO A 748 -19.91 1.80 -40.92
CA PRO A 748 -19.69 1.62 -42.38
C PRO A 748 -18.32 2.21 -42.74
N GLU A 749 -17.63 1.60 -43.69
CA GLU A 749 -16.33 2.03 -44.14
C GLU A 749 -16.39 3.50 -44.61
N ALA A 750 -15.91 4.42 -43.72
CA ALA A 750 -15.58 5.74 -44.19
C ALA A 750 -14.39 5.59 -45.13
N THR A 751 -14.55 5.95 -46.36
CA THR A 751 -13.49 5.94 -47.34
C THR A 751 -12.60 7.13 -47.09
N TRP A 752 -11.48 6.91 -46.44
CA TRP A 752 -10.43 7.94 -46.33
C TRP A 752 -9.70 8.04 -47.66
N SER A 753 -9.56 9.25 -48.15
CA SER A 753 -8.68 9.55 -49.27
C SER A 753 -7.46 10.27 -48.75
N THR A 754 -6.28 9.77 -49.07
CA THR A 754 -5.02 10.46 -48.75
C THR A 754 -4.69 11.48 -49.80
N ALA A 755 -4.52 12.75 -49.41
CA ALA A 755 -3.67 13.65 -50.18
C ALA A 755 -2.20 13.35 -49.82
N GLY A 756 -1.35 13.33 -50.77
CA GLY A 756 0.09 13.35 -50.53
C GLY A 756 0.53 14.65 -49.85
N TRP A 757 1.84 14.86 -49.74
CA TRP A 757 2.45 16.09 -49.26
C TRP A 757 1.81 17.33 -49.90
N ILE A 758 1.35 18.26 -49.04
CA ILE A 758 0.85 19.56 -49.50
C ILE A 758 2.01 20.56 -49.32
N ALA A 759 2.82 20.70 -50.34
CA ALA A 759 3.85 21.73 -50.37
C ALA A 759 3.29 22.97 -51.08
N GLY A 760 3.43 24.12 -50.45
CA GLY A 760 3.07 25.39 -51.06
C GLY A 760 1.58 25.76 -51.07
N GLU A 761 0.77 25.14 -50.21
CA GLU A 761 -0.66 25.45 -50.01
C GLU A 761 -0.98 25.68 -48.53
N ASP A 762 -1.97 26.56 -48.28
CA ASP A 762 -2.57 26.66 -46.93
C ASP A 762 -3.48 25.49 -46.66
N LEU A 763 -3.56 25.10 -45.40
CA LEU A 763 -4.48 24.09 -44.92
C LEU A 763 -5.53 24.74 -44.01
N ARG A 764 -6.80 24.56 -44.30
CA ARG A 764 -7.92 25.17 -43.57
C ARG A 764 -9.08 24.20 -43.41
N TYR A 765 -9.95 24.49 -42.38
CA TYR A 765 -11.30 23.96 -42.37
C TYR A 765 -12.27 24.98 -42.89
N GLU A 766 -13.20 24.55 -43.73
CA GLU A 766 -14.42 25.29 -44.03
C GLU A 766 -15.52 24.77 -43.08
N VAL A 767 -16.12 25.64 -42.29
CA VAL A 767 -17.20 25.27 -41.35
C VAL A 767 -18.45 24.96 -42.14
N THR A 768 -18.99 23.75 -42.03
CA THR A 768 -20.22 23.31 -42.74
C THR A 768 -21.44 23.23 -41.83
N GLU A 769 -21.22 23.22 -40.51
CA GLU A 769 -22.26 23.23 -39.49
C GLU A 769 -21.76 24.08 -38.29
N GLU A 770 -22.66 24.93 -37.74
CA GLU A 770 -22.37 25.66 -36.49
C GLU A 770 -22.29 24.63 -35.35
N HIS A 771 -21.13 24.51 -34.75
CA HIS A 771 -20.88 23.50 -33.70
C HIS A 771 -19.91 24.04 -32.65
N PRO A 772 -20.07 23.69 -31.34
CA PRO A 772 -19.19 24.15 -30.28
C PRO A 772 -17.69 23.97 -30.56
N ILE A 773 -17.31 22.94 -31.32
CA ILE A 773 -15.92 22.70 -31.74
C ILE A 773 -15.36 23.90 -32.52
N PHE A 774 -16.17 24.59 -33.28
CA PHE A 774 -15.76 25.78 -34.05
C PHE A 774 -15.94 27.09 -33.28
N GLY A 775 -16.39 27.07 -32.01
CA GLY A 775 -16.66 28.25 -31.21
C GLY A 775 -17.76 29.11 -31.86
N ASP A 776 -17.54 30.43 -32.01
CA ASP A 776 -18.49 31.40 -32.57
C ASP A 776 -18.48 31.44 -34.11
N ARG A 777 -17.75 30.59 -34.78
CA ARG A 777 -17.59 30.56 -36.23
C ARG A 777 -18.85 30.06 -36.91
N LYS A 778 -19.18 30.70 -38.05
CA LYS A 778 -20.41 30.45 -38.84
C LYS A 778 -20.15 29.54 -40.02
N VAL A 779 -21.22 28.93 -40.56
CA VAL A 779 -21.13 28.16 -41.79
C VAL A 779 -20.54 29.02 -42.92
N GLY A 780 -19.52 28.50 -43.57
CA GLY A 780 -18.75 29.16 -44.62
C GLY A 780 -17.49 29.88 -44.12
N ASP A 781 -17.30 29.98 -42.82
CA ASP A 781 -16.04 30.52 -42.29
C ASP A 781 -14.89 29.54 -42.52
N ASN A 782 -13.70 30.09 -42.78
CA ASN A 782 -12.46 29.35 -42.98
C ASN A 782 -11.54 29.50 -41.78
N VAL A 783 -11.11 28.38 -41.27
CA VAL A 783 -10.18 28.31 -40.15
C VAL A 783 -8.82 27.85 -40.64
N MET A 784 -7.81 28.70 -40.51
CA MET A 784 -6.45 28.39 -40.91
C MET A 784 -5.82 27.40 -39.95
N LEU A 785 -5.44 26.23 -40.44
CA LEU A 785 -4.73 25.21 -39.66
C LEU A 785 -3.21 25.36 -39.71
N ALA A 786 -2.70 25.52 -40.95
CA ALA A 786 -1.29 25.72 -41.18
C ALA A 786 -1.08 26.56 -42.45
N PRO A 787 -0.39 27.73 -42.38
CA PRO A 787 -0.16 28.60 -43.52
C PRO A 787 0.94 28.02 -44.46
N VAL A 788 0.93 28.52 -45.69
CA VAL A 788 1.89 28.10 -46.77
C VAL A 788 3.34 28.23 -46.37
N ASP A 789 3.65 29.25 -45.59
CA ASP A 789 5.03 29.65 -45.24
C ASP A 789 5.62 28.81 -44.08
N SER A 790 4.89 27.81 -43.56
CA SER A 790 5.44 26.93 -42.55
C SER A 790 6.43 25.96 -43.21
N ASP A 791 7.71 25.98 -42.80
CA ASP A 791 8.79 25.11 -43.28
C ASP A 791 8.58 23.61 -42.96
N LEU A 792 7.51 23.26 -42.32
CA LEU A 792 7.21 21.91 -41.86
C LEU A 792 6.42 21.11 -42.92
N PRO A 793 6.72 19.83 -43.08
CA PRO A 793 6.00 18.96 -43.98
C PRO A 793 4.54 18.83 -43.60
N LYS A 794 3.62 19.21 -44.44
CA LYS A 794 2.20 19.14 -44.25
C LYS A 794 1.62 17.89 -44.89
N TRP A 795 0.94 17.10 -44.10
CA TRP A 795 0.13 16.00 -44.54
C TRP A 795 -1.33 16.30 -44.19
N ALA A 796 -2.22 16.06 -45.10
CA ALA A 796 -3.65 16.12 -44.81
C ALA A 796 -4.32 14.81 -45.27
N ALA A 797 -5.14 14.27 -44.40
CA ALA A 797 -6.08 13.24 -44.75
C ALA A 797 -7.49 13.78 -44.61
N TRP A 798 -8.39 13.30 -45.44
CA TRP A 798 -9.82 13.67 -45.39
C TRP A 798 -10.67 12.43 -45.52
N PHE A 799 -11.92 12.54 -45.11
CA PHE A 799 -12.86 11.43 -45.11
C PHE A 799 -14.12 11.81 -45.93
N ALA A 800 -14.74 10.77 -46.48
CA ALA A 800 -16.02 10.87 -47.17
C ALA A 800 -17.01 9.84 -46.62
N GLY A 801 -18.28 10.17 -46.63
CA GLY A 801 -19.35 9.22 -46.28
C GLY A 801 -19.47 8.90 -44.77
N TYR A 802 -19.01 9.79 -43.89
CA TYR A 802 -19.17 9.63 -42.45
C TYR A 802 -20.52 10.22 -42.00
N GLU A 803 -21.61 9.48 -42.31
CA GLU A 803 -23.00 9.89 -42.01
C GLU A 803 -23.75 8.70 -41.39
N GLY A 804 -24.67 8.97 -40.50
CA GLY A 804 -25.47 7.95 -39.83
C GLY A 804 -26.04 8.43 -38.50
N ASP A 805 -26.67 7.57 -37.74
CA ASP A 805 -27.20 7.90 -36.42
C ASP A 805 -26.10 8.47 -35.50
N GLY A 806 -26.18 9.78 -35.18
CA GLY A 806 -25.19 10.50 -34.33
C GLY A 806 -23.92 10.94 -35.07
N ARG A 807 -23.70 10.51 -36.33
CA ARG A 807 -22.48 10.76 -37.12
C ARG A 807 -22.70 11.80 -38.17
N ARG A 808 -21.84 12.79 -38.28
CA ARG A 808 -21.86 13.79 -39.33
C ARG A 808 -20.55 14.53 -39.48
N ILE A 809 -20.29 15.03 -40.67
CA ILE A 809 -19.19 15.94 -40.98
C ILE A 809 -19.66 17.34 -40.68
N ILE A 810 -18.91 18.06 -39.85
CA ILE A 810 -19.22 19.44 -39.43
C ILE A 810 -18.24 20.46 -39.99
N GLY A 811 -17.14 20.02 -40.57
CA GLY A 811 -16.15 20.85 -41.23
C GLY A 811 -15.46 20.13 -42.39
N MET A 812 -15.31 20.81 -43.52
CA MET A 812 -14.60 20.29 -44.68
C MET A 812 -13.16 20.75 -44.65
N LEU A 813 -12.24 19.86 -45.05
CA LEU A 813 -10.87 20.23 -45.30
C LEU A 813 -10.74 20.93 -46.63
N ASP A 814 -10.20 22.14 -46.61
CA ASP A 814 -9.94 22.95 -47.76
C ASP A 814 -8.48 23.33 -47.90
N ARG A 815 -8.03 23.47 -49.12
CA ARG A 815 -6.72 23.94 -49.50
C ARG A 815 -6.81 24.94 -50.63
N ASN A 816 -5.77 25.67 -51.00
CA ASN A 816 -5.83 26.68 -52.03
C ASN A 816 -6.35 26.20 -53.37
N SER A 817 -6.27 24.89 -53.63
CA SER A 817 -6.82 24.24 -54.82
C SER A 817 -8.29 23.80 -54.69
N GLY A 818 -8.94 24.07 -53.56
CA GLY A 818 -10.37 23.81 -53.30
C GLY A 818 -10.61 22.71 -52.25
N THR A 819 -11.85 22.57 -51.84
CA THR A 819 -12.34 21.59 -50.84
C THR A 819 -12.05 20.16 -51.29
N VAL A 820 -11.50 19.33 -50.40
CA VAL A 820 -11.05 17.96 -50.72
C VAL A 820 -11.89 16.89 -50.06
N GLY A 821 -12.46 17.12 -48.87
CA GLY A 821 -13.30 16.17 -48.14
C GLY A 821 -13.55 16.58 -46.70
N GLY A 822 -14.11 15.69 -45.89
CA GLY A 822 -14.36 15.95 -44.49
C GLY A 822 -13.06 16.12 -43.69
N GLY A 823 -12.98 17.20 -42.92
CA GLY A 823 -11.86 17.53 -42.06
C GLY A 823 -12.17 17.39 -40.57
N VAL A 824 -13.42 17.67 -40.18
CA VAL A 824 -13.93 17.53 -38.85
C VAL A 824 -15.22 16.75 -38.88
N ALA A 825 -15.30 15.66 -38.14
CA ALA A 825 -16.51 14.89 -37.96
C ALA A 825 -16.74 14.52 -36.51
N ILE A 826 -17.99 14.33 -36.17
CA ILE A 826 -18.43 13.94 -34.83
C ILE A 826 -19.26 12.67 -34.90
N ASP A 827 -19.20 11.87 -33.83
CA ASP A 827 -20.05 10.72 -33.53
C ASP A 827 -20.60 10.87 -32.13
N GLN A 828 -21.86 11.28 -32.04
CA GLN A 828 -22.54 11.42 -30.76
C GLN A 828 -23.26 10.13 -30.42
N ARG A 829 -22.66 9.34 -29.56
CA ARG A 829 -23.19 8.08 -29.08
C ARG A 829 -24.09 8.25 -27.88
N ALA A 830 -24.70 7.15 -27.42
CA ALA A 830 -25.58 7.17 -26.24
C ALA A 830 -24.87 7.60 -24.97
N ASN A 831 -23.61 7.14 -24.77
CA ASN A 831 -22.87 7.36 -23.52
C ASN A 831 -21.65 8.26 -23.67
N ASN A 832 -21.07 8.39 -24.87
CA ASN A 832 -19.87 9.18 -25.08
C ASN A 832 -19.90 9.93 -26.43
N ARG A 833 -18.86 10.70 -26.68
CA ARG A 833 -18.69 11.50 -27.89
C ARG A 833 -17.35 11.20 -28.53
N HIS A 834 -17.35 10.95 -29.84
CA HIS A 834 -16.13 10.80 -30.60
C HIS A 834 -15.96 11.97 -31.57
N VAL A 835 -14.71 12.43 -31.71
CA VAL A 835 -14.35 13.47 -32.66
C VAL A 835 -13.25 12.91 -33.57
N LEU A 836 -13.40 13.12 -34.84
CA LEU A 836 -12.38 12.86 -35.85
C LEU A 836 -11.83 14.19 -36.34
N LEU A 837 -10.55 14.42 -36.18
CA LEU A 837 -9.86 15.63 -36.59
C LEU A 837 -8.76 15.34 -37.61
N SER A 838 -8.89 15.92 -38.77
CA SER A 838 -7.85 15.90 -39.81
C SER A 838 -6.83 17.03 -39.57
N MET A 839 -6.23 17.05 -38.38
CA MET A 839 -5.23 18.09 -38.04
C MET A 839 -3.81 17.61 -38.22
N HIS A 840 -3.64 16.48 -38.84
CA HIS A 840 -2.36 15.79 -38.87
C HIS A 840 -1.44 16.32 -39.98
N GLY A 841 -0.18 16.28 -39.75
CA GLY A 841 0.87 16.53 -40.70
C GLY A 841 1.61 17.83 -40.52
N ALA A 842 1.26 18.58 -39.50
CA ALA A 842 2.14 19.62 -38.98
C ALA A 842 2.54 19.28 -37.56
N ASP A 843 3.80 19.42 -37.23
CA ASP A 843 4.24 19.46 -35.84
C ASP A 843 3.28 20.42 -35.09
N PRO A 844 2.74 20.02 -33.93
CA PRO A 844 1.85 20.89 -33.14
C PRO A 844 2.41 22.28 -32.85
N ASP A 845 3.73 22.43 -32.90
CA ASP A 845 4.39 23.73 -32.80
C ASP A 845 4.00 24.69 -33.95
N ALA A 846 3.75 24.14 -35.12
CA ALA A 846 3.34 24.92 -36.31
C ALA A 846 1.84 25.21 -36.42
N TRP A 847 1.03 24.71 -35.50
CA TRP A 847 -0.40 24.98 -35.51
C TRP A 847 -0.69 26.44 -35.22
N THR A 848 -1.62 26.99 -35.97
CA THR A 848 -2.11 28.33 -35.70
C THR A 848 -2.85 28.37 -34.34
N PRO A 849 -3.03 29.57 -33.76
CA PRO A 849 -3.87 29.72 -32.58
C PRO A 849 -5.30 29.21 -32.81
N ASP A 850 -5.87 29.43 -34.01
CA ASP A 850 -7.19 28.94 -34.35
C ASP A 850 -7.28 27.43 -34.44
N ALA A 851 -6.22 26.76 -34.93
CA ALA A 851 -6.13 25.32 -34.94
C ALA A 851 -6.08 24.72 -33.53
N LYS A 852 -5.30 25.36 -32.65
CA LYS A 852 -5.23 24.98 -31.24
C LYS A 852 -6.58 25.17 -30.53
N GLU A 853 -7.27 26.29 -30.78
CA GLU A 853 -8.60 26.54 -30.23
C GLU A 853 -9.60 25.45 -30.65
N ILE A 854 -9.67 25.08 -31.93
CA ILE A 854 -10.55 24.00 -32.38
C ILE A 854 -10.19 22.67 -31.69
N PHE A 855 -8.92 22.39 -31.52
CA PHE A 855 -8.49 21.18 -30.82
C PHE A 855 -8.94 21.19 -29.35
N TYR A 856 -8.79 22.32 -28.64
CA TYR A 856 -9.25 22.44 -27.25
C TYR A 856 -10.76 22.33 -27.15
N ASN A 857 -11.49 23.01 -28.06
CA ASN A 857 -12.96 22.91 -28.11
C ASN A 857 -13.42 21.47 -28.41
N ALA A 858 -12.65 20.71 -29.20
CA ALA A 858 -12.96 19.31 -29.47
C ALA A 858 -12.75 18.43 -28.22
N ILE A 859 -11.70 18.69 -27.42
CA ILE A 859 -11.48 18.05 -26.14
C ILE A 859 -12.63 18.36 -25.19
N ASP A 860 -12.97 19.62 -25.04
CA ASP A 860 -14.06 20.07 -24.17
C ASP A 860 -15.40 19.47 -24.58
N TRP A 861 -15.67 19.44 -25.89
CA TRP A 861 -16.92 18.86 -26.40
C TRP A 861 -16.96 17.33 -26.22
N ALA A 862 -15.84 16.64 -26.39
CA ALA A 862 -15.75 15.19 -26.22
C ALA A 862 -15.82 14.78 -24.74
N ALA A 863 -15.34 15.62 -23.83
CA ALA A 863 -15.39 15.33 -22.40
C ALA A 863 -16.83 15.03 -21.94
N PRO A 864 -17.03 14.10 -21.04
CA PRO A 864 -18.34 13.82 -20.47
C PRO A 864 -18.91 15.10 -19.86
N GLU A 865 -20.11 15.48 -20.28
CA GLU A 865 -20.83 16.54 -19.58
C GLU A 865 -21.15 16.07 -18.17
N PRO A 866 -21.02 16.93 -17.15
CA PRO A 866 -21.67 16.67 -15.87
C PRO A 866 -23.15 16.47 -16.19
N GLN A 867 -23.63 15.24 -16.04
CA GLN A 867 -24.96 14.85 -16.52
C GLN A 867 -26.05 15.64 -15.79
N ALA A 868 -26.45 16.76 -16.36
CA ALA A 868 -27.48 17.64 -15.80
C ALA A 868 -28.90 17.05 -15.85
N ASN A 869 -29.15 15.96 -16.60
CA ASN A 869 -30.50 15.45 -16.84
C ASN A 869 -30.62 13.91 -17.00
N ALA A 870 -29.74 13.10 -16.47
CA ALA A 870 -29.88 11.65 -16.50
C ALA A 870 -30.21 11.07 -15.10
N PRO A 871 -30.97 9.96 -15.03
CA PRO A 871 -31.06 9.20 -13.80
C PRO A 871 -29.68 8.57 -13.47
N HIS A 872 -29.20 8.77 -12.26
CA HIS A 872 -27.99 8.12 -11.77
C HIS A 872 -28.30 7.46 -10.44
N PHE A 873 -27.87 6.20 -10.25
CA PHE A 873 -28.26 5.44 -9.09
C PHE A 873 -27.03 5.07 -8.26
N ALA A 874 -27.13 5.28 -6.97
CA ALA A 874 -26.16 4.82 -5.98
C ALA A 874 -26.83 3.77 -5.09
N ALA A 875 -26.19 2.62 -4.93
CA ALA A 875 -26.53 1.65 -3.91
C ALA A 875 -25.67 1.92 -2.66
N TYR A 876 -26.26 1.83 -1.48
CA TYR A 876 -25.59 2.04 -0.18
C TYR A 876 -26.31 1.28 0.92
N ASP A 877 -25.69 1.17 2.11
CA ASP A 877 -26.27 0.47 3.28
C ASP A 877 -26.68 -0.99 2.99
N LEU A 878 -25.72 -1.78 2.43
CA LEU A 878 -25.97 -3.22 2.26
C LEU A 878 -25.97 -3.93 3.61
N THR A 879 -27.13 -4.41 4.02
CA THR A 879 -27.33 -5.14 5.28
C THR A 879 -27.62 -6.61 5.01
N VAL A 880 -27.09 -7.46 5.86
CA VAL A 880 -27.32 -8.90 5.84
C VAL A 880 -27.67 -9.33 7.26
N SER A 881 -28.85 -9.91 7.46
CA SER A 881 -29.31 -10.29 8.80
C SER A 881 -30.22 -11.50 8.75
N PRO A 882 -29.95 -12.48 9.60
CA PRO A 882 -28.77 -12.68 10.40
C PRO A 882 -27.55 -13.02 9.52
N ASP A 883 -26.35 -12.70 9.98
CA ASP A 883 -25.08 -12.96 9.30
C ASP A 883 -24.56 -14.39 9.54
N ASP A 884 -25.14 -15.11 10.50
CA ASP A 884 -24.84 -16.51 10.82
C ASP A 884 -26.12 -17.31 10.98
N VAL A 885 -26.32 -18.32 10.12
CA VAL A 885 -27.54 -19.14 10.04
C VAL A 885 -27.21 -20.62 9.88
N GLN A 886 -28.24 -21.48 10.04
CA GLN A 886 -28.10 -22.87 9.61
C GLN A 886 -28.53 -23.03 8.14
N VAL A 887 -27.98 -24.02 7.46
CA VAL A 887 -28.40 -24.38 6.09
C VAL A 887 -29.93 -24.60 6.07
N GLY A 888 -30.61 -23.91 5.15
CA GLY A 888 -32.06 -23.91 5.04
C GLY A 888 -32.79 -22.80 5.81
N GLU A 889 -32.09 -22.00 6.63
CA GLU A 889 -32.67 -20.82 7.27
C GLU A 889 -32.56 -19.58 6.35
N PRO A 890 -33.57 -18.72 6.30
CA PRO A 890 -33.58 -17.53 5.48
C PRO A 890 -32.69 -16.42 6.06
N VAL A 891 -31.94 -15.76 5.20
CA VAL A 891 -31.14 -14.56 5.46
C VAL A 891 -31.75 -13.39 4.70
N CYS A 892 -32.03 -12.31 5.39
CA CYS A 892 -32.51 -11.07 4.79
C CYS A 892 -31.33 -10.23 4.31
N VAL A 893 -31.32 -9.93 3.03
CA VAL A 893 -30.38 -9.03 2.40
C VAL A 893 -31.14 -7.80 1.99
N ALA A 894 -30.70 -6.61 2.38
CA ALA A 894 -31.30 -5.37 1.93
C ALA A 894 -30.24 -4.33 1.58
N ALA A 895 -30.50 -3.59 0.50
CA ALA A 895 -29.68 -2.45 0.11
C ALA A 895 -30.57 -1.23 -0.15
N ARG A 896 -30.12 -0.04 0.21
CA ARG A 896 -30.78 1.20 -0.17
C ARG A 896 -30.29 1.63 -1.53
N VAL A 897 -31.20 1.96 -2.40
CA VAL A 897 -30.95 2.52 -3.73
C VAL A 897 -31.50 3.94 -3.77
N LYS A 898 -30.68 4.89 -4.21
CA LYS A 898 -31.07 6.29 -4.41
C LYS A 898 -30.81 6.69 -5.84
N ASN A 899 -31.76 7.35 -6.44
CA ASN A 899 -31.52 8.07 -7.70
C ASN A 899 -30.88 9.40 -7.35
N VAL A 900 -29.56 9.49 -7.49
CA VAL A 900 -28.77 10.71 -7.27
C VAL A 900 -28.70 11.58 -8.53
N GLY A 901 -29.28 11.12 -9.64
CA GLY A 901 -29.43 11.88 -10.87
C GLY A 901 -30.59 12.89 -10.82
N SER A 902 -30.66 13.73 -11.80
CA SER A 902 -31.60 14.85 -11.88
C SER A 902 -32.93 14.52 -12.60
N SER A 903 -33.06 13.32 -13.17
CA SER A 903 -34.31 12.83 -13.79
C SER A 903 -34.78 11.51 -13.20
N ALA A 904 -36.04 11.19 -13.35
CA ALA A 904 -36.60 9.90 -12.99
C ALA A 904 -36.04 8.78 -13.88
N GLY A 905 -35.76 7.60 -13.30
CA GLY A 905 -35.30 6.47 -14.07
C GLY A 905 -35.47 5.15 -13.35
N THR A 906 -35.09 4.06 -14.00
CA THR A 906 -35.17 2.70 -13.46
C THR A 906 -33.75 2.14 -13.31
N TYR A 907 -33.50 1.54 -12.15
CA TYR A 907 -32.27 0.86 -11.81
C TYR A 907 -32.57 -0.61 -11.59
N ASP A 908 -31.82 -1.47 -12.23
CA ASP A 908 -31.87 -2.90 -12.02
C ASP A 908 -30.95 -3.27 -10.85
N ALA A 909 -31.49 -3.35 -9.64
CA ALA A 909 -30.74 -3.75 -8.47
C ALA A 909 -30.44 -5.27 -8.53
N GLU A 910 -29.22 -5.60 -8.93
CA GLU A 910 -28.75 -6.96 -9.06
C GLU A 910 -28.10 -7.42 -7.75
N LEU A 911 -28.65 -8.49 -7.17
CA LEU A 911 -28.03 -9.21 -6.07
C LEU A 911 -27.22 -10.38 -6.64
N THR A 912 -25.93 -10.46 -6.33
CA THR A 912 -25.14 -11.67 -6.55
C THR A 912 -24.88 -12.40 -5.25
N VAL A 913 -24.84 -13.71 -5.32
CA VAL A 913 -24.51 -14.60 -4.21
C VAL A 913 -23.46 -15.59 -4.70
N ARG A 914 -22.31 -15.66 -4.03
CA ARG A 914 -21.17 -16.49 -4.47
C ARG A 914 -20.74 -16.21 -5.91
N GLY A 915 -20.77 -14.94 -6.32
CA GLY A 915 -20.36 -14.50 -7.67
C GLY A 915 -21.35 -14.85 -8.80
N SER A 916 -22.55 -15.33 -8.49
CA SER A 916 -23.59 -15.60 -9.49
C SER A 916 -24.83 -14.72 -9.23
N THR A 917 -25.43 -14.18 -10.28
CA THR A 917 -26.67 -13.41 -10.19
C THR A 917 -27.75 -14.25 -9.52
N PHE A 918 -28.20 -13.82 -8.35
CA PHE A 918 -29.27 -14.46 -7.58
C PHE A 918 -30.62 -13.87 -7.93
N ALA A 919 -30.73 -12.55 -8.02
CA ALA A 919 -31.95 -11.84 -8.36
C ALA A 919 -31.66 -10.46 -8.95
N VAL A 920 -32.52 -10.01 -9.84
CA VAL A 920 -32.53 -8.63 -10.37
C VAL A 920 -33.88 -8.01 -10.06
N THR A 921 -33.90 -6.87 -9.36
CA THR A 921 -35.12 -6.19 -8.96
C THR A 921 -35.11 -4.78 -9.58
N PRO A 922 -35.96 -4.49 -10.58
CA PRO A 922 -36.06 -3.17 -11.15
C PRO A 922 -36.71 -2.18 -10.18
N VAL A 923 -36.09 -1.03 -9.98
CA VAL A 923 -36.52 0.03 -9.08
C VAL A 923 -36.64 1.34 -9.84
N THR A 924 -37.85 1.88 -9.95
CA THR A 924 -38.06 3.18 -10.61
C THR A 924 -38.16 4.26 -9.54
N LEU A 925 -37.25 5.24 -9.61
CA LEU A 925 -37.16 6.34 -8.66
C LEU A 925 -37.17 7.69 -9.37
N ALA A 926 -37.93 8.65 -8.81
CA ALA A 926 -37.80 10.05 -9.19
C ALA A 926 -36.41 10.58 -8.80
N ALA A 927 -36.00 11.70 -9.39
CA ALA A 927 -34.78 12.40 -9.02
C ALA A 927 -34.70 12.62 -7.49
N GLY A 928 -33.59 12.32 -6.88
CA GLY A 928 -33.34 12.45 -5.43
C GLY A 928 -34.05 11.42 -4.52
N ALA A 929 -34.99 10.61 -5.08
CA ALA A 929 -35.72 9.63 -4.30
C ALA A 929 -34.85 8.40 -3.96
N SER A 930 -35.15 7.77 -2.83
CA SER A 930 -34.51 6.52 -2.42
C SER A 930 -35.54 5.48 -1.97
N THR A 931 -35.17 4.21 -2.08
CA THR A 931 -35.96 3.08 -1.57
C THR A 931 -35.03 1.99 -1.06
N THR A 932 -35.55 1.10 -0.24
CA THR A 932 -34.83 -0.11 0.19
C THR A 932 -35.31 -1.27 -0.67
N VAL A 933 -34.38 -2.00 -1.24
CA VAL A 933 -34.63 -3.25 -1.98
C VAL A 933 -34.19 -4.40 -1.11
N GLY A 934 -35.10 -5.36 -0.91
CA GLY A 934 -34.84 -6.50 -0.04
C GLY A 934 -34.93 -7.84 -0.77
N TRP A 935 -34.13 -8.78 -0.38
CA TRP A 935 -34.10 -10.16 -0.89
C TRP A 935 -34.02 -11.15 0.26
N THR A 936 -34.49 -12.35 0.02
CA THR A 936 -34.35 -13.46 0.97
C THR A 936 -33.45 -14.52 0.32
N VAL A 937 -32.31 -14.76 0.92
CA VAL A 937 -31.37 -15.80 0.49
C VAL A 937 -31.47 -16.97 1.45
N THR A 938 -31.68 -18.16 0.92
CA THR A 938 -31.72 -19.39 1.74
C THR A 938 -30.52 -20.26 1.32
N PRO A 939 -29.50 -20.40 2.19
CA PRO A 939 -28.32 -21.19 1.86
C PRO A 939 -28.66 -22.68 1.76
N ASP A 940 -28.12 -23.32 0.75
CA ASP A 940 -28.30 -24.74 0.45
C ASP A 940 -27.17 -25.64 0.95
N ALA A 941 -26.05 -25.07 1.33
CA ALA A 941 -24.85 -25.74 1.85
C ALA A 941 -24.20 -24.97 2.98
N ALA A 942 -23.43 -25.62 3.83
CA ALA A 942 -22.60 -24.94 4.82
C ALA A 942 -21.43 -24.21 4.14
N GLY A 943 -21.05 -23.04 4.65
CA GLY A 943 -19.96 -22.23 4.12
C GLY A 943 -20.26 -20.74 4.19
N THR A 944 -19.29 -19.93 3.73
CA THR A 944 -19.43 -18.47 3.62
C THR A 944 -20.11 -18.11 2.30
N TYR A 945 -21.01 -17.15 2.35
CA TYR A 945 -21.79 -16.65 1.23
C TYR A 945 -21.44 -15.17 0.97
N PRO A 946 -20.47 -14.86 0.11
CA PRO A 946 -20.26 -13.48 -0.31
C PRO A 946 -21.45 -13.00 -1.12
N ILE A 947 -21.85 -11.77 -0.82
CA ILE A 947 -23.00 -11.08 -1.41
C ILE A 947 -22.53 -9.75 -1.97
N THR A 948 -22.98 -9.39 -3.19
CA THR A 948 -22.77 -8.04 -3.71
C THR A 948 -24.05 -7.44 -4.29
N VAL A 949 -24.17 -6.11 -4.16
CA VAL A 949 -25.20 -5.31 -4.82
C VAL A 949 -24.51 -4.06 -5.39
N GLY A 950 -24.30 -4.04 -6.70
CA GLY A 950 -23.46 -3.01 -7.34
C GLY A 950 -22.03 -3.04 -6.76
N PRO A 951 -21.52 -1.88 -6.28
CA PRO A 951 -20.17 -1.82 -5.69
C PRO A 951 -20.10 -2.31 -4.22
N LEU A 952 -21.23 -2.61 -3.62
CA LEU A 952 -21.31 -3.01 -2.20
C LEU A 952 -21.08 -4.50 -2.06
N SER A 953 -20.33 -4.88 -1.04
CA SER A 953 -20.09 -6.29 -0.68
C SER A 953 -20.36 -6.53 0.80
N ASN A 954 -20.85 -7.72 1.11
CA ASN A 954 -21.07 -8.22 2.48
C ASN A 954 -21.03 -9.75 2.44
N THR A 955 -21.03 -10.39 3.60
CA THR A 955 -21.02 -11.85 3.69
C THR A 955 -21.96 -12.35 4.80
N PHE A 956 -22.44 -13.59 4.68
CA PHE A 956 -23.00 -14.34 5.79
C PHE A 956 -22.48 -15.77 5.80
N ARG A 957 -22.60 -16.42 6.95
CA ARG A 957 -22.16 -17.81 7.15
C ARG A 957 -23.34 -18.75 7.33
N ALA A 958 -23.33 -19.88 6.63
CA ALA A 958 -24.26 -20.97 6.83
C ALA A 958 -23.55 -22.16 7.49
N ARG A 959 -24.07 -22.63 8.62
CA ARG A 959 -23.56 -23.80 9.37
C ARG A 959 -24.36 -25.05 9.06
N THR A 960 -23.74 -26.20 9.21
CA THR A 960 -24.47 -27.49 9.17
C THR A 960 -25.57 -27.54 10.23
N PRO A 961 -26.81 -27.97 9.92
CA PRO A 961 -27.88 -27.98 10.87
C PRO A 961 -27.56 -28.82 12.10
N VAL A 962 -27.74 -28.24 13.29
CA VAL A 962 -27.62 -28.94 14.57
C VAL A 962 -29.03 -28.99 15.20
N GLY A 963 -29.76 -30.04 14.93
CA GLY A 963 -31.12 -30.22 15.45
C GLY A 963 -32.25 -29.86 14.48
N THR A 964 -33.54 -29.94 14.95
CA THR A 964 -34.69 -29.55 14.14
C THR A 964 -34.77 -28.04 13.97
N LEU A 965 -34.80 -27.57 12.73
CA LEU A 965 -34.97 -26.16 12.37
C LEU A 965 -36.32 -25.64 12.95
N THR A 966 -36.26 -24.57 13.71
CA THR A 966 -37.41 -23.74 14.04
C THR A 966 -37.68 -22.78 12.90
N PRO A 967 -38.88 -22.72 12.31
CA PRO A 967 -39.17 -21.78 11.24
C PRO A 967 -38.99 -20.34 11.74
N ARG A 968 -38.02 -19.61 11.16
CA ARG A 968 -37.94 -18.15 11.30
C ARG A 968 -38.87 -17.48 10.31
N ALA A 969 -39.41 -16.33 10.68
CA ALA A 969 -40.28 -15.54 9.81
C ALA A 969 -39.48 -15.08 8.57
N ALA A 970 -40.13 -15.11 7.41
CA ALA A 970 -39.58 -14.53 6.19
C ALA A 970 -39.33 -13.02 6.37
N CYS A 971 -38.36 -12.49 5.64
CA CYS A 971 -38.02 -11.07 5.65
C CYS A 971 -39.25 -10.21 5.31
N SER A 972 -39.56 -9.25 6.16
CA SER A 972 -40.66 -8.30 5.97
C SER A 972 -40.19 -7.04 5.27
#